data_aa5609ea556f4aac000a00e596c8e07c
#
_entry.id   aa5609ea556f4aac000a00e596c8e07c
#
_cell.length_a   1.000
_cell.length_b   1.000
_cell.length_c   1.000
_cell.angle_alpha   90.00
_cell.angle_beta   90.00
_cell.angle_gamma   90.00
#
_symmetry.space_group_name_H-M   'P 1'
#
loop_
_entity.id
_entity.type
_entity.pdbx_description
1 polymer ?
#
loop_
_entity_poly.entity_id
_entity_poly.type
_entity_poly.pdbx_seq_one_letter_code
_entity_poly.pdbx_strand_id
1 'polypeptide(L)'
;MPTDFAEACFLQIGDFVLPLPNGMKQTIRHLISIAAAALLVVACASIGSPDGGPYDETPPVFLGSTPEPFALGVKDKRVTLKFDEFVKIEKAAEKVVVSPPQITPPVIKTSGKGIVVELDDSLKANTTYSIDFSDAIVDNNEGNPLGNFAFLFSTGDRIDTLAVSGTVLNAENQEPIKGILVGLHSDLADSAFTTKPFDRVSRTDADGRFTIRGIAPGTYRAYALQDANQNYIFDQKNEMVAFLDSLVVPTTEVRMHQDTTWIDSLTIDTIRSVPRVHYLPEDLVLTAFAETPTQRYLISTERTELNRFSVYFSTGSDSLPLLTPLNFTDEDAYIVESSVDHDSITYWMKDTLVYYQDTLSMALTYEYTDTLGQLVPRTDTLNLVPKKTRSKILQEEEKKRKEAQKEREKRMKRGDTIPEAAPKMQFLNIKVSSGSSMDLTSNVLIDFTEPVVQIADTAIHLFRKVDTLWVPEPHLFRQRKNALMGYELLGEWKPQMEYKVVIDSAAFTGLYGLHTKQMEATLKFKGLDQYSTLFLTVPQAQPGYVVQLLEGDKVARQKRVVKNQADFYFLKPGTYHMRLFNDRNGNGIWDTGLYETKTQPEEVYYFPGSIKTRENWDYTQEWSPTALPIDQQKPDDIKKQKSNTKERKSKNAEREAKKKKQQNKS
;
A
#
# COMPACT_ATOMS: atom_id res chain seq x y z
N MET A 1 -61.60 -27.56 -33.73
CA MET A 1 -62.91 -26.92 -34.03
C MET A 1 -62.95 -25.61 -33.32
N PRO A 2 -63.51 -24.76 -33.97
CA PRO A 2 -63.00 -23.44 -34.46
C PRO A 2 -63.75 -22.31 -33.78
N THR A 3 -63.43 -21.16 -34.03
CA THR A 3 -63.98 -20.10 -34.83
C THR A 3 -63.87 -18.74 -34.16
N ASP A 4 -63.36 -17.87 -34.95
CA ASP A 4 -63.85 -16.53 -35.25
C ASP A 4 -63.99 -15.47 -34.13
N PHE A 5 -63.22 -14.41 -34.34
CA PHE A 5 -63.78 -13.04 -34.36
C PHE A 5 -62.81 -12.12 -35.09
N ALA A 6 -63.09 -11.96 -36.40
CA ALA A 6 -62.67 -10.83 -37.18
C ALA A 6 -63.94 -10.04 -37.48
N GLU A 7 -64.10 -8.88 -36.87
CA GLU A 7 -65.01 -7.83 -37.34
C GLU A 7 -64.42 -6.44 -37.09
N ALA A 8 -63.89 -5.88 -38.14
CA ALA A 8 -64.43 -4.69 -38.80
C ALA A 8 -64.57 -3.41 -37.93
N CYS A 9 -63.65 -2.49 -38.10
CA CYS A 9 -63.88 -1.09 -37.91
C CYS A 9 -63.78 -0.40 -39.30
N PHE A 10 -64.92 -0.26 -39.97
CA PHE A 10 -65.07 0.62 -41.13
C PHE A 10 -65.27 2.05 -40.63
N LEU A 11 -64.34 2.94 -40.94
CA LEU A 11 -64.55 4.36 -40.87
C LEU A 11 -65.04 4.82 -42.25
N GLN A 12 -66.34 5.18 -42.32
CA GLN A 12 -67.00 5.84 -43.45
C GLN A 12 -66.51 7.29 -43.44
N ILE A 13 -65.75 7.68 -44.47
CA ILE A 13 -65.54 9.11 -44.82
C ILE A 13 -66.15 9.33 -46.22
N GLY A 14 -67.06 10.28 -46.25
CA GLY A 14 -67.91 10.61 -47.37
C GLY A 14 -67.21 10.98 -48.66
N ASP A 15 -68.01 10.82 -49.76
CA ASP A 15 -67.74 11.07 -51.15
C ASP A 15 -67.08 12.43 -51.43
N PHE A 16 -65.85 12.40 -51.93
CA PHE A 16 -65.33 13.38 -52.88
C PHE A 16 -64.26 12.69 -53.75
N VAL A 17 -64.70 12.18 -54.89
CA VAL A 17 -63.77 11.59 -55.86
C VAL A 17 -63.46 12.64 -56.92
N LEU A 18 -62.25 13.21 -56.83
CA LEU A 18 -61.60 13.92 -57.93
C LEU A 18 -60.81 12.91 -58.78
N PRO A 19 -60.97 12.90 -60.13
CA PRO A 19 -60.25 11.97 -60.97
C PRO A 19 -58.77 12.41 -61.07
N LEU A 20 -57.87 11.62 -60.48
CA LEU A 20 -56.45 11.79 -60.62
C LEU A 20 -55.93 11.19 -61.93
N PRO A 21 -54.99 11.85 -62.66
CA PRO A 21 -54.35 11.32 -63.86
C PRO A 21 -53.61 10.03 -63.63
N ASN A 22 -53.68 9.11 -64.65
CA ASN A 22 -53.16 7.73 -64.53
C ASN A 22 -51.68 7.60 -64.09
N GLY A 23 -50.86 8.63 -64.27
CA GLY A 23 -49.43 8.61 -63.77
C GLY A 23 -49.31 8.76 -62.27
N MET A 24 -50.25 9.42 -61.59
CA MET A 24 -50.19 9.69 -60.14
C MET A 24 -50.67 8.47 -59.29
N LYS A 25 -51.48 7.61 -59.89
CA LYS A 25 -51.91 6.35 -59.25
C LYS A 25 -50.76 5.32 -59.12
N GLN A 26 -49.85 5.31 -60.09
CA GLN A 26 -48.66 4.48 -59.99
C GLN A 26 -47.68 5.00 -58.97
N THR A 27 -47.44 6.32 -58.89
CA THR A 27 -46.53 6.88 -57.86
C THR A 27 -47.05 6.72 -56.42
N ILE A 28 -48.35 6.85 -56.21
CA ILE A 28 -48.99 6.64 -54.89
C ILE A 28 -48.97 5.17 -54.54
N ARG A 29 -49.12 4.22 -55.47
CA ARG A 29 -48.93 2.78 -55.20
C ARG A 29 -47.50 2.46 -54.83
N HIS A 30 -46.54 3.05 -55.51
CA HIS A 30 -45.12 2.84 -55.14
C HIS A 30 -44.77 3.49 -53.79
N LEU A 31 -45.32 4.66 -53.47
CA LEU A 31 -45.12 5.29 -52.13
C LEU A 31 -45.77 4.48 -51.01
N ILE A 32 -46.95 3.93 -51.23
CA ILE A 32 -47.61 3.04 -50.25
C ILE A 32 -46.83 1.73 -50.09
N SER A 33 -46.32 1.19 -51.20
CA SER A 33 -45.49 -0.04 -51.14
C SER A 33 -44.13 0.20 -50.43
N ILE A 34 -43.52 1.37 -50.64
CA ILE A 34 -42.30 1.78 -49.96
C ILE A 34 -42.57 2.06 -48.46
N ALA A 35 -43.69 2.70 -48.13
CA ALA A 35 -44.11 2.93 -46.75
C ALA A 35 -44.47 1.63 -46.03
N ALA A 36 -45.14 0.68 -46.70
CA ALA A 36 -45.40 -0.64 -46.15
C ALA A 36 -44.11 -1.49 -45.96
N ALA A 37 -43.18 -1.40 -46.92
CA ALA A 37 -41.85 -2.03 -46.80
C ALA A 37 -41.01 -1.39 -45.69
N ALA A 38 -41.06 -0.07 -45.51
CA ALA A 38 -40.38 0.64 -44.41
C ALA A 38 -40.99 0.31 -43.04
N LEU A 39 -42.31 0.11 -42.94
CA LEU A 39 -42.97 -0.38 -41.72
C LEU A 39 -42.60 -1.82 -41.36
N LEU A 40 -42.33 -2.67 -42.37
CA LEU A 40 -41.84 -4.04 -42.10
C LEU A 40 -40.39 -4.10 -41.68
N VAL A 41 -39.55 -3.10 -41.97
CA VAL A 41 -38.17 -3.01 -41.55
C VAL A 41 -38.02 -2.45 -40.11
N VAL A 42 -39.02 -1.71 -39.62
CA VAL A 42 -39.06 -1.17 -38.25
C VAL A 42 -39.58 -2.19 -37.22
N ALA A 43 -40.15 -3.30 -37.67
CA ALA A 43 -40.39 -4.46 -36.81
C ALA A 43 -39.07 -5.22 -36.56
N CYS A 44 -38.05 -4.53 -36.03
CA CYS A 44 -36.96 -5.18 -35.34
C CYS A 44 -37.57 -5.88 -34.13
N ALA A 45 -37.83 -7.16 -34.28
CA ALA A 45 -37.95 -8.02 -33.13
C ALA A 45 -36.72 -7.77 -32.25
N SER A 46 -36.92 -7.16 -31.10
CA SER A 46 -35.89 -7.19 -30.06
C SER A 46 -35.65 -8.69 -29.79
N ILE A 47 -34.50 -9.19 -30.23
CA ILE A 47 -34.01 -10.52 -29.80
C ILE A 47 -33.84 -10.36 -28.31
N GLY A 48 -34.87 -10.66 -27.53
CA GLY A 48 -34.75 -10.87 -26.11
C GLY A 48 -33.85 -12.08 -25.99
N SER A 49 -32.58 -11.86 -25.67
CA SER A 49 -31.77 -12.97 -25.17
C SER A 49 -32.56 -13.58 -24.00
N PRO A 50 -32.82 -14.89 -24.03
CA PRO A 50 -33.54 -15.51 -22.92
C PRO A 50 -32.77 -15.18 -21.63
N ASP A 51 -33.43 -14.49 -20.73
CA ASP A 51 -32.92 -14.30 -19.39
C ASP A 51 -32.68 -15.70 -18.82
N GLY A 52 -31.40 -16.11 -18.71
CA GLY A 52 -31.05 -17.40 -18.13
C GLY A 52 -31.74 -17.62 -16.77
N GLY A 53 -31.80 -18.84 -16.30
CA GLY A 53 -32.32 -19.20 -15.00
C GLY A 53 -31.67 -18.38 -13.84
N PRO A 54 -32.13 -18.52 -12.61
CA PRO A 54 -31.44 -17.95 -11.47
C PRO A 54 -30.00 -18.47 -11.42
N TYR A 55 -29.09 -17.62 -10.95
CA TYR A 55 -27.71 -18.06 -10.70
C TYR A 55 -27.70 -19.08 -9.60
N ASP A 56 -26.86 -20.09 -9.70
CA ASP A 56 -26.57 -20.97 -8.58
C ASP A 56 -25.70 -20.20 -7.57
N GLU A 57 -26.17 -20.10 -6.33
CA GLU A 57 -25.50 -19.44 -5.23
C GLU A 57 -25.10 -20.44 -4.14
N THR A 58 -25.33 -21.74 -4.39
CA THR A 58 -24.97 -22.81 -3.46
C THR A 58 -23.49 -23.18 -3.63
N PRO A 59 -22.74 -23.35 -2.51
CA PRO A 59 -21.39 -23.90 -2.60
C PRO A 59 -21.39 -25.38 -2.94
N PRO A 60 -20.31 -25.93 -3.54
CA PRO A 60 -20.16 -27.36 -3.75
C PRO A 60 -20.17 -28.12 -2.42
N VAL A 61 -20.75 -29.32 -2.44
CA VAL A 61 -20.84 -30.18 -1.26
C VAL A 61 -19.83 -31.31 -1.37
N PHE A 62 -19.03 -31.53 -0.32
CA PHE A 62 -18.11 -32.64 -0.21
C PHE A 62 -18.87 -33.96 -0.01
N LEU A 63 -18.65 -34.95 -0.89
CA LEU A 63 -19.32 -36.25 -0.88
C LEU A 63 -18.48 -37.38 -0.26
N GLY A 64 -17.16 -37.28 -0.33
CA GLY A 64 -16.26 -38.30 0.18
C GLY A 64 -14.86 -38.21 -0.45
N SER A 65 -13.95 -39.05 0.00
CA SER A 65 -12.57 -39.06 -0.46
C SER A 65 -11.94 -40.46 -0.47
N THR A 66 -10.77 -40.58 -1.07
CA THR A 66 -9.89 -41.73 -0.99
C THR A 66 -8.47 -41.18 -0.68
N PRO A 67 -7.87 -41.50 0.49
CA PRO A 67 -8.46 -42.22 1.63
C PRO A 67 -9.68 -41.48 2.21
N GLU A 68 -10.44 -42.13 3.08
CA GLU A 68 -11.55 -41.48 3.81
C GLU A 68 -11.05 -40.40 4.78
N PRO A 69 -11.86 -39.39 5.14
CA PRO A 69 -11.48 -38.44 6.17
C PRO A 69 -11.14 -39.15 7.47
N PHE A 70 -10.08 -38.71 8.11
CA PHE A 70 -9.56 -39.30 9.34
C PHE A 70 -9.08 -40.76 9.23
N ALA A 71 -8.78 -41.25 8.02
CA ALA A 71 -8.22 -42.57 7.82
C ALA A 71 -6.89 -42.74 8.55
N LEU A 72 -6.63 -43.94 9.08
CA LEU A 72 -5.43 -44.33 9.79
C LEU A 72 -4.54 -45.23 8.94
N GLY A 73 -3.25 -45.27 9.23
CA GLY A 73 -2.30 -46.15 8.57
C GLY A 73 -2.14 -45.88 7.07
N VAL A 74 -2.42 -44.68 6.61
CA VAL A 74 -2.36 -44.30 5.19
C VAL A 74 -0.90 -44.31 4.74
N LYS A 75 -0.65 -45.05 3.63
CA LYS A 75 0.67 -45.15 2.97
C LYS A 75 0.70 -44.50 1.61
N ASP A 76 -0.48 -44.29 1.02
CA ASP A 76 -0.62 -43.69 -0.29
C ASP A 76 -0.37 -42.17 -0.20
N LYS A 77 0.40 -41.65 -1.13
CA LYS A 77 0.71 -40.23 -1.27
C LYS A 77 -0.38 -39.44 -2.03
N ARG A 78 -1.41 -40.13 -2.50
CA ARG A 78 -2.47 -39.57 -3.32
C ARG A 78 -3.76 -39.47 -2.53
N VAL A 79 -4.31 -38.25 -2.49
CA VAL A 79 -5.62 -37.94 -1.90
C VAL A 79 -6.56 -37.51 -3.02
N THR A 80 -7.74 -38.14 -3.09
CA THR A 80 -8.78 -37.77 -4.07
C THR A 80 -10.04 -37.36 -3.32
N LEU A 81 -10.50 -36.14 -3.55
CA LEU A 81 -11.72 -35.59 -2.97
C LEU A 81 -12.82 -35.59 -4.05
N LYS A 82 -14.08 -35.87 -3.68
CA LYS A 82 -15.24 -35.90 -4.57
C LYS A 82 -16.32 -34.94 -4.09
N PHE A 83 -16.94 -34.27 -5.05
CA PHE A 83 -17.98 -33.26 -4.82
C PHE A 83 -19.26 -33.61 -5.63
N ASP A 84 -20.36 -32.97 -5.29
CA ASP A 84 -21.65 -33.12 -5.97
C ASP A 84 -21.69 -32.45 -7.33
N GLU A 85 -20.83 -31.46 -7.56
CA GLU A 85 -20.72 -30.67 -8.78
C GLU A 85 -19.28 -30.51 -9.30
N PHE A 86 -19.12 -29.88 -10.46
CA PHE A 86 -17.80 -29.55 -11.03
C PHE A 86 -17.12 -28.45 -10.20
N VAL A 87 -15.91 -28.71 -9.75
CA VAL A 87 -15.11 -27.80 -8.93
C VAL A 87 -13.83 -27.40 -9.62
N LYS A 88 -13.31 -26.24 -9.22
CA LYS A 88 -11.96 -25.77 -9.56
C LYS A 88 -11.24 -25.31 -8.30
N ILE A 89 -9.91 -25.27 -8.37
CA ILE A 89 -9.08 -24.71 -7.31
C ILE A 89 -8.54 -23.36 -7.76
N GLU A 90 -8.82 -22.34 -6.99
CA GLU A 90 -8.30 -21.00 -7.23
C GLU A 90 -7.01 -20.80 -6.45
N LYS A 91 -5.93 -20.43 -7.17
CA LYS A 91 -4.64 -20.04 -6.58
C LYS A 91 -4.09 -21.11 -5.62
N ALA A 92 -4.03 -22.35 -6.05
CA ALA A 92 -3.60 -23.49 -5.23
C ALA A 92 -2.28 -23.23 -4.48
N ALA A 93 -1.26 -22.69 -5.14
CA ALA A 93 0.04 -22.40 -4.53
C ALA A 93 0.00 -21.34 -3.41
N GLU A 94 -0.99 -20.43 -3.46
CA GLU A 94 -1.15 -19.37 -2.44
C GLU A 94 -2.03 -19.81 -1.27
N LYS A 95 -3.03 -20.65 -1.53
CA LYS A 95 -4.11 -20.94 -0.57
C LYS A 95 -4.04 -22.33 0.06
N VAL A 96 -3.50 -23.32 -0.68
CA VAL A 96 -3.48 -24.71 -0.16
C VAL A 96 -2.20 -24.96 0.60
N VAL A 97 -2.35 -25.46 1.82
CA VAL A 97 -1.21 -25.76 2.71
C VAL A 97 -1.28 -27.21 3.18
N VAL A 98 -0.19 -27.92 3.02
CA VAL A 98 -0.02 -29.27 3.57
C VAL A 98 0.80 -29.18 4.86
N SER A 99 0.33 -29.81 5.92
CA SER A 99 1.01 -29.86 7.21
C SER A 99 1.11 -31.31 7.71
N PRO A 100 2.31 -31.79 8.04
CA PRO A 100 3.63 -31.16 7.99
C PRO A 100 4.00 -30.64 6.60
N PRO A 101 4.83 -29.59 6.51
CA PRO A 101 5.17 -28.97 5.24
C PRO A 101 5.89 -29.94 4.31
N GLN A 102 5.68 -29.77 3.02
CA GLN A 102 6.33 -30.52 1.95
C GLN A 102 7.40 -29.63 1.31
N ILE A 103 8.63 -30.11 1.23
CA ILE A 103 9.72 -29.37 0.56
C ILE A 103 9.46 -29.33 -0.95
N THR A 104 9.02 -30.47 -1.51
CA THR A 104 8.54 -30.50 -2.89
C THR A 104 7.06 -30.10 -2.92
N PRO A 105 6.68 -29.01 -3.62
CA PRO A 105 5.30 -28.56 -3.64
C PRO A 105 4.35 -29.66 -4.13
N PRO A 106 3.21 -29.89 -3.46
CA PRO A 106 2.24 -30.92 -3.86
C PRO A 106 1.63 -30.58 -5.21
N VAL A 107 1.39 -31.62 -6.02
CA VAL A 107 0.69 -31.48 -7.30
C VAL A 107 -0.80 -31.56 -7.07
N ILE A 108 -1.53 -30.47 -7.33
CA ILE A 108 -2.96 -30.36 -7.13
C ILE A 108 -3.67 -30.21 -8.49
N LYS A 109 -4.57 -31.13 -8.80
CA LYS A 109 -5.29 -31.18 -10.07
C LYS A 109 -6.79 -31.29 -9.84
N THR A 110 -7.58 -30.61 -10.65
CA THR A 110 -9.03 -30.83 -10.73
C THR A 110 -9.33 -31.88 -11.79
N SER A 111 -10.25 -32.78 -11.51
CA SER A 111 -10.71 -33.81 -12.42
C SER A 111 -12.24 -33.93 -12.33
N GLY A 112 -12.94 -33.18 -13.17
CA GLY A 112 -14.40 -33.18 -13.20
C GLY A 112 -15.01 -32.69 -11.86
N LYS A 113 -15.72 -33.58 -11.17
CA LYS A 113 -16.29 -33.32 -9.84
C LYS A 113 -15.33 -33.70 -8.71
N GLY A 114 -14.03 -33.70 -8.95
CA GLY A 114 -13.06 -34.09 -7.94
C GLY A 114 -11.78 -33.29 -7.97
N ILE A 115 -11.04 -33.38 -6.88
CA ILE A 115 -9.70 -32.80 -6.70
C ILE A 115 -8.75 -33.92 -6.32
N VAL A 116 -7.61 -33.94 -6.97
CA VAL A 116 -6.53 -34.90 -6.69
C VAL A 116 -5.33 -34.11 -6.16
N VAL A 117 -4.84 -34.51 -5.00
CA VAL A 117 -3.61 -34.02 -4.39
C VAL A 117 -2.58 -35.15 -4.38
N GLU A 118 -1.43 -34.91 -4.97
CA GLU A 118 -0.29 -35.85 -5.01
C GLU A 118 0.84 -35.21 -4.19
N LEU A 119 1.29 -35.92 -3.14
CA LEU A 119 2.39 -35.51 -2.28
C LEU A 119 3.67 -36.18 -2.79
N ASP A 120 4.68 -35.40 -3.15
CA ASP A 120 5.92 -35.97 -3.71
C ASP A 120 6.89 -36.42 -2.61
N ASP A 121 6.93 -35.71 -1.49
CA ASP A 121 7.80 -36.07 -0.35
C ASP A 121 7.37 -37.38 0.30
N SER A 122 8.31 -38.06 0.95
CA SER A 122 8.01 -39.25 1.74
C SER A 122 7.19 -38.90 2.97
N LEU A 123 6.09 -39.64 3.20
CA LEU A 123 5.26 -39.44 4.37
C LEU A 123 6.01 -39.80 5.65
N LYS A 124 6.00 -38.92 6.63
CA LYS A 124 6.57 -39.18 7.97
C LYS A 124 5.72 -40.25 8.66
N ALA A 125 6.36 -41.21 9.32
CA ALA A 125 5.65 -42.27 10.05
C ALA A 125 4.94 -41.72 11.30
N ASN A 126 3.85 -42.34 11.70
CA ASN A 126 3.06 -42.02 12.89
C ASN A 126 2.69 -40.52 12.98
N THR A 127 2.29 -39.94 11.85
CA THR A 127 2.09 -38.47 11.73
C THR A 127 0.71 -38.20 11.16
N THR A 128 0.01 -37.29 11.78
CA THR A 128 -1.25 -36.74 11.23
C THR A 128 -0.93 -35.70 10.18
N TYR A 129 -1.49 -35.83 8.99
CA TYR A 129 -1.42 -34.88 7.90
C TYR A 129 -2.69 -34.09 7.80
N SER A 130 -2.60 -32.79 7.57
CA SER A 130 -3.70 -31.92 7.21
C SER A 130 -3.43 -31.25 5.87
N ILE A 131 -4.41 -31.24 4.98
CA ILE A 131 -4.40 -30.48 3.73
C ILE A 131 -5.48 -29.42 3.90
N ASP A 132 -5.06 -28.19 4.12
CA ASP A 132 -5.96 -27.03 4.29
C ASP A 132 -6.13 -26.35 2.94
N PHE A 133 -7.35 -26.34 2.43
CA PHE A 133 -7.70 -25.69 1.17
C PHE A 133 -8.20 -24.26 1.38
N SER A 134 -8.45 -23.85 2.62
CA SER A 134 -9.03 -22.54 2.92
C SER A 134 -10.32 -22.31 2.09
N ASP A 135 -10.37 -21.21 1.34
CA ASP A 135 -11.44 -20.85 0.40
C ASP A 135 -11.07 -21.16 -1.09
N ALA A 136 -10.07 -22.02 -1.34
CA ALA A 136 -9.57 -22.31 -2.67
C ALA A 136 -10.53 -23.15 -3.52
N ILE A 137 -11.36 -24.01 -2.88
CA ILE A 137 -12.31 -24.87 -3.59
C ILE A 137 -13.56 -24.07 -3.92
N VAL A 138 -13.85 -23.90 -5.18
CA VAL A 138 -15.03 -23.18 -5.66
C VAL A 138 -15.74 -23.99 -6.75
N ASP A 139 -17.06 -23.78 -6.94
CA ASP A 139 -17.74 -24.33 -8.10
C ASP A 139 -17.12 -23.80 -9.41
N ASN A 140 -17.23 -24.57 -10.49
CA ASN A 140 -16.60 -24.23 -11.75
C ASN A 140 -17.30 -23.08 -12.50
N ASN A 141 -18.59 -22.90 -12.31
CA ASN A 141 -19.43 -22.01 -13.10
C ASN A 141 -19.53 -20.62 -12.47
N GLU A 142 -20.08 -20.52 -11.27
CA GLU A 142 -20.36 -19.27 -10.57
C GLU A 142 -19.23 -18.83 -9.65
N GLY A 143 -18.35 -19.76 -9.25
CA GLY A 143 -17.21 -19.53 -8.37
C GLY A 143 -17.63 -19.41 -6.90
N ASN A 144 -18.68 -20.10 -6.46
CA ASN A 144 -19.09 -20.12 -5.04
C ASN A 144 -18.08 -20.94 -4.25
N PRO A 145 -17.44 -20.39 -3.18
CA PRO A 145 -16.47 -21.14 -2.39
C PRO A 145 -17.15 -22.13 -1.45
N LEU A 146 -16.54 -23.30 -1.32
CA LEU A 146 -16.92 -24.29 -0.29
C LEU A 146 -16.75 -23.72 1.13
N GLY A 147 -15.87 -22.74 1.32
CA GLY A 147 -15.48 -22.21 2.61
C GLY A 147 -14.21 -22.86 3.14
N ASN A 148 -13.94 -22.70 4.43
CA ASN A 148 -12.75 -23.23 5.07
C ASN A 148 -12.79 -24.76 5.16
N PHE A 149 -12.25 -25.43 4.14
CA PHE A 149 -12.22 -26.89 4.08
C PHE A 149 -10.80 -27.41 4.34
N ALA A 150 -10.68 -28.32 5.30
CA ALA A 150 -9.44 -29.03 5.60
C ALA A 150 -9.66 -30.53 5.63
N PHE A 151 -8.76 -31.28 5.02
CA PHE A 151 -8.78 -32.74 4.97
C PHE A 151 -7.66 -33.30 5.85
N LEU A 152 -7.98 -34.27 6.73
CA LEU A 152 -7.06 -34.88 7.67
C LEU A 152 -6.97 -36.39 7.46
N PHE A 153 -5.76 -36.96 7.60
CA PHE A 153 -5.50 -38.39 7.66
C PHE A 153 -4.24 -38.67 8.51
N SER A 154 -3.98 -39.89 8.88
CA SER A 154 -2.76 -40.27 9.62
C SER A 154 -2.05 -41.45 8.97
N THR A 155 -0.72 -41.41 9.00
CA THR A 155 0.14 -42.54 8.65
C THR A 155 0.30 -43.54 9.81
N GLY A 156 -0.12 -43.15 11.02
CA GLY A 156 -0.08 -43.95 12.23
C GLY A 156 -1.46 -44.53 12.60
N ASP A 157 -1.56 -45.00 13.83
CA ASP A 157 -2.72 -45.64 14.41
C ASP A 157 -3.68 -44.67 15.15
N ARG A 158 -3.38 -43.39 15.16
CA ARG A 158 -4.18 -42.34 15.78
C ARG A 158 -4.18 -41.06 14.95
N ILE A 159 -5.21 -40.24 15.14
CA ILE A 159 -5.31 -38.87 14.62
C ILE A 159 -5.07 -37.89 15.76
N ASP A 160 -4.19 -36.94 15.53
CA ASP A 160 -4.05 -35.78 16.39
C ASP A 160 -5.14 -34.75 16.01
N THR A 161 -5.91 -34.30 16.98
CA THR A 161 -7.10 -33.47 16.74
C THR A 161 -6.97 -32.05 17.29
N LEU A 162 -5.90 -31.74 18.04
CA LEU A 162 -5.70 -30.42 18.60
C LEU A 162 -5.46 -29.38 17.50
N ALA A 163 -5.84 -28.16 17.80
CA ALA A 163 -5.64 -27.02 16.93
C ALA A 163 -5.28 -25.77 17.72
N VAL A 164 -4.60 -24.85 17.08
CA VAL A 164 -4.37 -23.50 17.60
C VAL A 164 -4.72 -22.49 16.52
N SER A 165 -5.22 -21.32 16.92
CA SER A 165 -5.56 -20.25 15.99
C SER A 165 -5.19 -18.88 16.53
N GLY A 166 -5.20 -17.91 15.65
CA GLY A 166 -4.84 -16.54 15.99
C GLY A 166 -4.76 -15.64 14.79
N THR A 167 -4.08 -14.51 14.95
CA THR A 167 -3.93 -13.46 13.93
C THR A 167 -2.46 -13.05 13.80
N VAL A 168 -2.03 -12.75 12.58
CA VAL A 168 -0.73 -12.16 12.30
C VAL A 168 -0.92 -10.74 11.80
N LEU A 169 -0.31 -9.79 12.47
CA LEU A 169 -0.35 -8.36 12.15
C LEU A 169 1.06 -7.86 11.84
N ASN A 170 1.14 -6.83 11.02
CA ASN A 170 2.38 -6.09 10.86
C ASN A 170 2.69 -5.31 12.14
N ALA A 171 3.88 -5.44 12.66
CA ALA A 171 4.27 -4.86 13.94
C ALA A 171 4.24 -3.33 13.96
N GLU A 172 4.63 -2.68 12.84
CA GLU A 172 4.70 -1.23 12.74
C GLU A 172 3.31 -0.56 12.68
N ASN A 173 2.35 -1.21 12.00
CA ASN A 173 1.11 -0.52 11.62
C ASN A 173 -0.17 -1.34 11.84
N GLN A 174 -0.07 -2.53 12.45
CA GLN A 174 -1.18 -3.45 12.73
C GLN A 174 -2.04 -3.80 11.49
N GLU A 175 -1.46 -3.75 10.28
CA GLU A 175 -2.13 -4.31 9.10
C GLU A 175 -2.18 -5.84 9.20
N PRO A 176 -3.33 -6.46 8.94
CA PRO A 176 -3.38 -7.91 8.83
C PRO A 176 -2.52 -8.39 7.66
N ILE A 177 -1.69 -9.39 7.90
CA ILE A 177 -0.80 -9.91 6.87
C ILE A 177 -1.42 -11.15 6.24
N LYS A 178 -1.75 -11.05 4.97
CA LYS A 178 -2.30 -12.15 4.18
C LYS A 178 -1.19 -13.05 3.64
N GLY A 179 -1.40 -14.36 3.75
CA GLY A 179 -0.55 -15.35 3.07
C GLY A 179 0.79 -15.63 3.74
N ILE A 180 1.07 -15.05 4.92
CA ILE A 180 2.26 -15.40 5.69
C ILE A 180 2.09 -16.79 6.30
N LEU A 181 3.16 -17.58 6.33
CA LEU A 181 3.18 -18.87 6.99
C LEU A 181 3.18 -18.68 8.51
N VAL A 182 2.41 -19.50 9.22
CA VAL A 182 2.49 -19.64 10.67
C VAL A 182 2.82 -21.08 11.00
N GLY A 183 3.90 -21.30 11.74
CA GLY A 183 4.39 -22.62 12.03
C GLY A 183 4.66 -22.87 13.52
N LEU A 184 4.64 -24.14 13.87
CA LEU A 184 4.97 -24.63 15.20
C LEU A 184 6.22 -25.51 15.14
N HIS A 185 7.10 -25.35 16.12
CA HIS A 185 8.21 -26.25 16.41
C HIS A 185 7.99 -26.94 17.74
N SER A 186 8.09 -28.27 17.77
CA SER A 186 8.17 -29.10 18.99
C SER A 186 9.58 -29.08 19.58
N ASP A 187 10.59 -28.83 18.77
CA ASP A 187 11.95 -28.56 19.24
C ASP A 187 12.01 -27.12 19.78
N LEU A 188 12.20 -27.04 21.11
CA LEU A 188 12.20 -25.75 21.80
C LEU A 188 13.56 -25.02 21.74
N ALA A 189 14.58 -25.60 21.08
CA ALA A 189 15.85 -24.94 20.87
C ALA A 189 15.70 -23.68 20.02
N ASP A 190 16.41 -22.61 20.39
CA ASP A 190 16.36 -21.34 19.68
C ASP A 190 16.82 -21.43 18.20
N SER A 191 17.69 -22.40 17.92
CA SER A 191 18.15 -22.67 16.54
C SER A 191 17.16 -23.43 15.67
N ALA A 192 16.07 -23.97 16.23
CA ALA A 192 15.12 -24.78 15.45
C ALA A 192 14.54 -23.99 14.29
N PHE A 193 14.13 -22.74 14.51
CA PHE A 193 13.53 -21.88 13.51
C PHE A 193 14.48 -21.50 12.34
N THR A 194 15.80 -21.49 12.60
CA THR A 194 16.82 -21.15 11.61
C THR A 194 17.48 -22.35 10.96
N THR A 195 17.18 -23.59 11.41
CA THR A 195 17.87 -24.80 10.94
C THR A 195 16.95 -25.93 10.53
N LYS A 196 15.66 -25.88 10.92
CA LYS A 196 14.70 -26.96 10.67
C LYS A 196 13.41 -26.41 10.10
N PRO A 197 12.77 -27.11 9.13
CA PRO A 197 11.42 -26.78 8.71
C PRO A 197 10.42 -26.92 9.85
N PHE A 198 9.32 -26.21 9.79
CA PHE A 198 8.22 -26.33 10.76
C PHE A 198 7.72 -27.76 10.91
N ASP A 199 7.30 -28.14 12.11
CA ASP A 199 6.61 -29.43 12.35
C ASP A 199 5.16 -29.37 11.88
N ARG A 200 4.52 -28.21 12.09
CA ARG A 200 3.13 -27.91 11.69
C ARG A 200 3.11 -26.52 11.10
N VAL A 201 2.27 -26.35 10.07
CA VAL A 201 2.19 -25.08 9.35
C VAL A 201 0.76 -24.80 8.89
N SER A 202 0.40 -23.53 8.87
CA SER A 202 -0.78 -22.99 8.22
C SER A 202 -0.42 -21.67 7.54
N ARG A 203 -1.37 -21.05 6.86
CA ARG A 203 -1.20 -19.76 6.19
C ARG A 203 -2.33 -18.83 6.55
N THR A 204 -2.01 -17.55 6.69
CA THR A 204 -3.02 -16.55 7.03
C THR A 204 -3.95 -16.23 5.88
N ASP A 205 -5.21 -15.96 6.19
CA ASP A 205 -6.22 -15.43 5.28
C ASP A 205 -6.07 -13.91 5.06
N ALA A 206 -7.05 -13.29 4.40
CA ALA A 206 -7.04 -11.86 4.11
C ALA A 206 -7.18 -10.97 5.36
N ASP A 207 -7.70 -11.51 6.43
CA ASP A 207 -7.84 -10.84 7.74
C ASP A 207 -6.66 -11.13 8.67
N GLY A 208 -5.61 -11.79 8.14
CA GLY A 208 -4.43 -12.19 8.91
C GLY A 208 -4.68 -13.37 9.84
N ARG A 209 -5.85 -14.03 9.78
CA ARG A 209 -6.20 -15.15 10.66
C ARG A 209 -5.62 -16.45 10.15
N PHE A 210 -5.21 -17.31 11.08
CA PHE A 210 -4.71 -18.64 10.79
C PHE A 210 -5.31 -19.69 11.73
N THR A 211 -5.31 -20.93 11.29
CA THR A 211 -5.63 -22.09 12.13
C THR A 211 -4.71 -23.24 11.77
N ILE A 212 -3.90 -23.71 12.71
CA ILE A 212 -3.06 -24.90 12.55
C ILE A 212 -3.82 -26.07 13.15
N ARG A 213 -4.02 -27.13 12.37
CA ARG A 213 -4.78 -28.33 12.76
C ARG A 213 -3.89 -29.56 12.79
N GLY A 214 -4.37 -30.64 13.40
CA GLY A 214 -3.68 -31.92 13.44
C GLY A 214 -2.46 -31.89 14.37
N ILE A 215 -2.54 -31.18 15.47
CA ILE A 215 -1.43 -30.99 16.41
C ILE A 215 -1.50 -32.11 17.48
N ALA A 216 -0.36 -32.75 17.73
CA ALA A 216 -0.22 -33.70 18.84
C ALA A 216 -0.17 -32.96 20.18
N PRO A 217 -0.58 -33.59 21.30
CA PRO A 217 -0.35 -33.02 22.63
C PRO A 217 1.14 -32.76 22.86
N GLY A 218 1.49 -31.59 23.35
CA GLY A 218 2.87 -31.19 23.57
C GLY A 218 3.03 -29.69 23.79
N THR A 219 4.26 -29.25 23.89
CA THR A 219 4.64 -27.85 24.03
C THR A 219 5.36 -27.39 22.78
N TYR A 220 5.02 -26.23 22.29
CA TYR A 220 5.50 -25.72 21.00
C TYR A 220 5.96 -24.28 21.12
N ARG A 221 6.90 -23.90 20.25
CA ARG A 221 7.18 -22.50 19.90
C ARG A 221 6.40 -22.14 18.61
N ALA A 222 5.78 -20.97 18.60
CA ALA A 222 5.03 -20.47 17.45
C ALA A 222 5.76 -19.31 16.78
N TYR A 223 5.83 -19.38 15.45
CA TYR A 223 6.48 -18.38 14.61
C TYR A 223 5.60 -18.04 13.42
N ALA A 224 5.78 -16.83 12.87
CA ALA A 224 5.33 -16.51 11.52
C ALA A 224 6.54 -16.23 10.64
N LEU A 225 6.44 -16.58 9.35
CA LEU A 225 7.55 -16.45 8.39
C LEU A 225 6.99 -16.10 7.00
N GLN A 226 7.46 -15.01 6.42
CA GLN A 226 7.25 -14.71 5.01
C GLN A 226 8.36 -15.37 4.20
N ASP A 227 8.27 -16.67 4.07
CA ASP A 227 9.23 -17.56 3.43
C ASP A 227 9.32 -17.26 1.92
N ALA A 228 10.42 -16.67 1.48
CA ALA A 228 10.64 -16.26 0.10
C ALA A 228 11.14 -17.42 -0.79
N ASN A 229 11.91 -18.36 -0.23
CA ASN A 229 12.52 -19.48 -0.93
C ASN A 229 11.77 -20.81 -0.77
N GLN A 230 10.69 -20.83 0.03
CA GLN A 230 9.79 -21.97 0.27
C GLN A 230 10.49 -23.17 0.92
N ASN A 231 11.44 -22.91 1.82
CA ASN A 231 12.16 -23.95 2.57
C ASN A 231 11.63 -24.16 3.99
N TYR A 232 10.67 -23.31 4.44
CA TYR A 232 10.06 -23.33 5.76
C TYR A 232 11.07 -23.07 6.92
N ILE A 233 12.17 -22.37 6.63
CA ILE A 233 13.24 -22.04 7.56
C ILE A 233 13.54 -20.55 7.46
N PHE A 234 13.75 -19.88 8.58
CA PHE A 234 14.23 -18.49 8.57
C PHE A 234 15.72 -18.45 8.29
N ASP A 235 16.14 -18.24 7.06
CA ASP A 235 17.52 -18.20 6.63
C ASP A 235 17.92 -16.90 5.90
N GLN A 236 16.96 -16.03 5.63
CA GLN A 236 17.20 -14.75 4.98
C GLN A 236 16.71 -13.58 5.86
N LYS A 237 17.61 -12.66 6.21
CA LYS A 237 17.29 -11.50 7.07
C LYS A 237 16.26 -10.53 6.50
N ASN A 238 15.99 -10.57 5.20
CA ASN A 238 14.95 -9.78 4.55
C ASN A 238 13.55 -10.42 4.63
N GLU A 239 13.45 -11.65 5.13
CA GLU A 239 12.17 -12.29 5.39
C GLU A 239 11.50 -11.68 6.61
N MET A 240 10.20 -11.40 6.49
CA MET A 240 9.43 -10.92 7.62
C MET A 240 9.14 -12.08 8.57
N VAL A 241 9.36 -11.85 9.85
CA VAL A 241 9.22 -12.86 10.91
C VAL A 241 8.37 -12.35 12.06
N ALA A 242 7.74 -13.29 12.80
CA ALA A 242 7.22 -13.04 14.12
C ALA A 242 7.50 -14.24 15.03
N PHE A 243 7.63 -13.99 16.32
CA PHE A 243 7.77 -15.03 17.32
C PHE A 243 7.07 -14.65 18.62
N LEU A 244 6.62 -15.66 19.36
CA LEU A 244 6.08 -15.48 20.70
C LEU A 244 7.15 -15.80 21.74
N ASP A 245 7.23 -14.99 22.78
CA ASP A 245 8.11 -15.25 23.93
C ASP A 245 7.57 -16.41 24.78
N SER A 246 6.22 -16.57 24.80
CA SER A 246 5.55 -17.64 25.51
C SER A 246 5.48 -18.93 24.69
N LEU A 247 5.50 -20.06 25.40
CA LEU A 247 5.27 -21.37 24.81
C LEU A 247 3.78 -21.62 24.57
N VAL A 248 3.47 -22.33 23.50
CA VAL A 248 2.10 -22.71 23.13
C VAL A 248 1.85 -24.15 23.54
N VAL A 249 0.81 -24.37 24.34
CA VAL A 249 0.35 -25.71 24.78
C VAL A 249 -1.08 -25.90 24.26
N PRO A 250 -1.29 -26.64 23.15
CA PRO A 250 -2.60 -26.88 22.61
C PRO A 250 -3.47 -27.70 23.57
N THR A 251 -4.68 -27.23 23.83
CA THR A 251 -5.66 -27.91 24.70
C THR A 251 -7.07 -27.78 24.11
N THR A 252 -8.06 -28.41 24.75
CA THR A 252 -9.46 -28.28 24.39
C THR A 252 -10.31 -27.92 25.60
N GLU A 253 -11.34 -27.14 25.37
CA GLU A 253 -12.37 -26.79 26.35
C GLU A 253 -13.74 -26.99 25.73
N VAL A 254 -14.71 -27.48 26.55
CA VAL A 254 -16.10 -27.58 26.12
C VAL A 254 -16.86 -26.38 26.62
N ARG A 255 -17.36 -25.56 25.71
CA ARG A 255 -18.22 -24.41 26.03
C ARG A 255 -19.63 -24.65 25.52
N MET A 256 -20.62 -24.20 26.28
CA MET A 256 -22.02 -24.25 25.87
C MET A 256 -22.29 -23.09 24.88
N HIS A 257 -22.75 -23.44 23.69
CA HIS A 257 -23.13 -22.48 22.66
C HIS A 257 -24.66 -22.47 22.49
N GLN A 258 -25.25 -21.28 22.33
CA GLN A 258 -26.67 -21.13 22.03
C GLN A 258 -26.88 -21.15 20.51
N ASP A 259 -27.39 -22.28 20.02
CA ASP A 259 -27.82 -22.38 18.62
C ASP A 259 -29.27 -21.89 18.53
N THR A 260 -29.48 -20.84 17.73
CA THR A 260 -30.80 -20.24 17.51
C THR A 260 -31.30 -20.65 16.13
N THR A 261 -32.43 -21.36 16.10
CA THR A 261 -33.19 -21.64 14.87
C THR A 261 -34.23 -20.56 14.66
N TRP A 262 -34.44 -20.16 13.40
CA TRP A 262 -35.37 -19.10 13.05
C TRP A 262 -36.50 -19.65 12.18
N ILE A 263 -37.74 -19.22 12.43
CA ILE A 263 -38.89 -19.51 11.56
C ILE A 263 -38.83 -18.59 10.32
N ASP A 264 -38.49 -17.34 10.54
CA ASP A 264 -38.28 -16.32 9.51
C ASP A 264 -37.18 -15.35 9.94
N SER A 265 -36.88 -14.33 9.12
CA SER A 265 -35.79 -13.36 9.38
C SER A 265 -35.93 -12.54 10.68
N LEU A 266 -37.05 -12.61 11.37
CA LEU A 266 -37.38 -11.83 12.58
C LEU A 266 -37.83 -12.67 13.75
N THR A 267 -38.30 -13.92 13.53
CA THR A 267 -38.94 -14.76 14.53
C THR A 267 -38.05 -15.95 14.90
N ILE A 268 -37.64 -16.04 16.16
CA ILE A 268 -36.86 -17.16 16.69
C ILE A 268 -37.85 -18.35 16.92
N ASP A 269 -37.47 -19.50 16.38
CA ASP A 269 -38.14 -20.76 16.63
C ASP A 269 -37.71 -21.38 17.98
N THR A 270 -36.43 -21.70 18.08
CA THR A 270 -35.87 -22.37 19.24
C THR A 270 -34.44 -21.92 19.52
N ILE A 271 -34.11 -21.77 20.81
CA ILE A 271 -32.74 -21.59 21.29
C ILE A 271 -32.34 -22.87 22.01
N ARG A 272 -31.31 -23.56 21.49
CA ARG A 272 -30.76 -24.76 22.12
C ARG A 272 -29.34 -24.51 22.59
N SER A 273 -29.06 -24.91 23.83
CA SER A 273 -27.69 -24.88 24.35
C SER A 273 -26.99 -26.20 23.96
N VAL A 274 -25.97 -26.10 23.08
CA VAL A 274 -25.25 -27.27 22.56
C VAL A 274 -23.78 -27.18 23.02
N PRO A 275 -23.20 -28.28 23.54
CA PRO A 275 -21.77 -28.26 23.84
C PRO A 275 -20.94 -28.22 22.56
N ARG A 276 -20.02 -27.28 22.48
CA ARG A 276 -19.04 -27.20 21.39
C ARG A 276 -17.63 -27.29 21.96
N VAL A 277 -16.75 -28.02 21.27
CA VAL A 277 -15.35 -28.11 21.61
C VAL A 277 -14.64 -26.91 21.04
N HIS A 278 -13.97 -26.14 21.89
CA HIS A 278 -13.04 -25.07 21.55
C HIS A 278 -11.62 -25.57 21.65
N TYR A 279 -10.80 -25.23 20.68
CA TYR A 279 -9.39 -25.52 20.68
C TYR A 279 -8.62 -24.29 21.17
N LEU A 280 -7.76 -24.47 22.14
CA LEU A 280 -7.01 -23.39 22.78
C LEU A 280 -5.50 -23.56 22.56
N PRO A 281 -4.76 -22.44 22.48
CA PRO A 281 -5.22 -21.07 22.39
C PRO A 281 -5.88 -20.76 21.02
N GLU A 282 -6.92 -19.90 21.06
CA GLU A 282 -7.66 -19.47 19.86
C GLU A 282 -7.43 -17.98 19.51
N ASP A 283 -6.63 -17.29 20.32
CA ASP A 283 -6.42 -15.84 20.32
C ASP A 283 -4.93 -15.43 20.24
N LEU A 284 -4.09 -16.27 19.64
CA LEU A 284 -2.69 -15.93 19.46
C LEU A 284 -2.55 -14.71 18.56
N VAL A 285 -1.77 -13.72 19.00
CA VAL A 285 -1.42 -12.56 18.18
C VAL A 285 0.10 -12.55 17.95
N LEU A 286 0.49 -12.65 16.68
CA LEU A 286 1.88 -12.54 16.25
C LEU A 286 2.06 -11.21 15.52
N THR A 287 3.02 -10.41 15.97
CA THR A 287 3.38 -9.14 15.32
C THR A 287 4.61 -9.35 14.45
N ALA A 288 4.40 -9.40 13.15
CA ALA A 288 5.48 -9.68 12.21
C ALA A 288 6.21 -8.41 11.79
N PHE A 289 7.53 -8.52 11.69
CA PHE A 289 8.44 -7.45 11.35
C PHE A 289 9.53 -7.95 10.39
N ALA A 290 10.08 -7.04 9.60
CA ALA A 290 11.32 -7.27 8.87
C ALA A 290 12.46 -6.67 9.67
N GLU A 291 13.58 -7.39 9.79
CA GLU A 291 14.78 -6.85 10.42
C GLU A 291 15.34 -5.69 9.57
N THR A 292 15.93 -4.70 10.23
CA THR A 292 16.66 -3.66 9.50
C THR A 292 17.82 -4.30 8.75
N PRO A 293 17.99 -4.06 7.45
CA PRO A 293 19.13 -4.58 6.72
C PRO A 293 20.43 -4.14 7.38
N THR A 294 21.21 -5.09 7.87
CA THR A 294 22.52 -4.82 8.48
C THR A 294 23.67 -4.95 7.50
N GLN A 295 23.39 -5.55 6.32
CA GLN A 295 24.42 -5.76 5.31
C GLN A 295 24.59 -4.50 4.48
N ARG A 296 25.77 -3.88 4.58
CA ARG A 296 26.14 -2.70 3.81
C ARG A 296 26.87 -3.09 2.54
N TYR A 297 26.31 -2.70 1.40
CA TYR A 297 26.93 -2.84 0.08
C TYR A 297 26.49 -1.70 -0.84
N LEU A 298 27.26 -1.48 -1.89
CA LEU A 298 26.90 -0.50 -2.92
C LEU A 298 25.78 -1.04 -3.81
N ILE A 299 24.60 -0.40 -3.79
CA ILE A 299 23.45 -0.77 -4.62
C ILE A 299 23.68 -0.30 -6.06
N SER A 300 23.95 1.00 -6.21
CA SER A 300 24.10 1.62 -7.52
C SER A 300 24.81 2.95 -7.44
N THR A 301 25.29 3.38 -8.61
CA THR A 301 25.80 4.73 -8.83
C THR A 301 25.08 5.33 -10.03
N GLU A 302 24.81 6.62 -9.99
CA GLU A 302 24.05 7.29 -11.04
C GLU A 302 24.66 8.66 -11.35
N ARG A 303 24.88 8.95 -12.64
CA ARG A 303 25.25 10.27 -13.14
C ARG A 303 24.19 10.71 -14.16
N THR A 304 23.09 11.25 -13.65
CA THR A 304 21.97 11.71 -14.48
C THR A 304 22.31 12.97 -15.26
N GLU A 305 23.05 13.87 -14.63
CA GLU A 305 23.49 15.15 -15.18
C GLU A 305 25.02 15.19 -15.25
N LEU A 306 25.57 16.14 -16.02
CA LEU A 306 26.99 16.28 -16.15
C LEU A 306 27.70 16.66 -14.85
N ASN A 307 27.07 17.56 -14.09
CA ASN A 307 27.63 18.28 -12.95
C ASN A 307 27.41 17.64 -11.60
N ARG A 308 26.71 16.47 -11.55
CA ARG A 308 26.51 15.72 -10.31
C ARG A 308 26.41 14.22 -10.55
N PHE A 309 26.77 13.47 -9.54
CA PHE A 309 26.54 12.02 -9.49
C PHE A 309 26.12 11.61 -8.08
N SER A 310 25.44 10.49 -7.99
CA SER A 310 24.94 9.94 -6.71
C SER A 310 25.41 8.51 -6.50
N VAL A 311 25.58 8.15 -5.25
CA VAL A 311 25.97 6.81 -4.77
C VAL A 311 24.93 6.35 -3.77
N TYR A 312 24.46 5.11 -3.91
CA TYR A 312 23.41 4.55 -3.06
C TYR A 312 23.86 3.26 -2.40
N PHE A 313 23.71 3.18 -1.10
CA PHE A 313 24.05 2.01 -0.29
C PHE A 313 22.78 1.34 0.26
N SER A 314 22.90 0.06 0.61
CA SER A 314 21.81 -0.75 1.16
C SER A 314 21.41 -0.35 2.57
N THR A 315 22.33 0.22 3.33
CA THR A 315 22.12 0.69 4.69
C THR A 315 23.06 1.84 5.01
N GLY A 316 22.76 2.57 6.08
CA GLY A 316 23.53 3.70 6.54
C GLY A 316 24.92 3.35 7.09
N SER A 317 25.71 4.38 7.37
CA SER A 317 27.02 4.34 8.02
C SER A 317 27.24 5.61 8.83
N ASP A 318 28.00 5.53 9.88
CA ASP A 318 28.38 6.71 10.69
C ASP A 318 29.33 7.66 9.97
N SER A 319 29.93 7.21 8.87
CA SER A 319 30.89 7.98 8.10
C SER A 319 30.58 8.03 6.61
N LEU A 320 30.98 9.13 5.96
CA LEU A 320 30.93 9.23 4.52
C LEU A 320 31.99 8.32 3.88
N PRO A 321 31.72 7.73 2.71
CA PRO A 321 32.72 6.98 1.97
C PRO A 321 33.83 7.90 1.46
N LEU A 322 35.05 7.39 1.38
CA LEU A 322 36.18 8.08 0.81
C LEU A 322 36.14 7.94 -0.72
N LEU A 323 36.14 9.08 -1.40
CA LEU A 323 36.20 9.13 -2.84
C LEU A 323 37.59 9.64 -3.28
N THR A 324 38.31 8.84 -4.08
CA THR A 324 39.62 9.21 -4.61
C THR A 324 39.56 9.29 -6.14
N PRO A 325 39.65 10.50 -6.75
CA PRO A 325 39.69 10.65 -8.18
C PRO A 325 40.85 9.93 -8.84
N LEU A 326 40.63 9.37 -10.03
CA LEU A 326 41.66 8.69 -10.82
C LEU A 326 42.02 9.48 -12.11
N ASN A 327 41.10 10.29 -12.62
CA ASN A 327 41.27 11.05 -13.86
C ASN A 327 41.02 12.55 -13.72
N PHE A 328 40.90 13.06 -12.49
CA PHE A 328 40.82 14.49 -12.18
C PHE A 328 41.45 14.75 -10.80
N THR A 329 41.61 16.04 -10.43
CA THR A 329 42.17 16.42 -9.14
C THR A 329 41.10 16.53 -8.08
N ASP A 330 41.43 16.18 -6.82
CA ASP A 330 40.49 16.12 -5.68
C ASP A 330 40.40 17.45 -4.91
N GLU A 331 41.32 18.37 -5.11
CA GLU A 331 41.36 19.64 -4.38
C GLU A 331 40.04 20.41 -4.58
N ASP A 332 39.18 20.37 -3.57
CA ASP A 332 37.89 21.08 -3.55
C ASP A 332 36.95 20.78 -4.75
N ALA A 333 36.98 19.52 -5.25
CA ALA A 333 36.33 19.16 -6.51
C ALA A 333 34.79 19.15 -6.43
N TYR A 334 34.19 18.94 -5.23
CA TYR A 334 32.77 18.80 -5.11
C TYR A 334 32.20 19.28 -3.77
N ILE A 335 30.90 19.55 -3.76
CA ILE A 335 30.06 19.71 -2.55
C ILE A 335 29.30 18.41 -2.34
N VAL A 336 29.27 17.91 -1.11
CA VAL A 336 28.59 16.66 -0.74
C VAL A 336 27.23 16.95 -0.15
N GLU A 337 26.20 16.33 -0.71
CA GLU A 337 24.84 16.27 -0.17
C GLU A 337 24.57 14.83 0.25
N SER A 338 24.25 14.61 1.51
CA SER A 338 24.05 13.28 2.06
C SER A 338 22.73 13.18 2.82
N SER A 339 22.09 12.01 2.75
CA SER A 339 21.06 11.62 3.72
C SER A 339 21.62 11.62 5.15
N VAL A 340 20.75 11.59 6.14
CA VAL A 340 21.12 11.56 7.56
C VAL A 340 22.00 10.36 7.89
N ASP A 341 21.67 9.21 7.30
CA ASP A 341 22.33 7.93 7.57
C ASP A 341 23.45 7.60 6.56
N HIS A 342 23.80 8.52 5.67
CA HIS A 342 24.82 8.33 4.65
C HIS A 342 24.61 7.10 3.73
N ASP A 343 23.36 6.76 3.46
CA ASP A 343 22.98 5.71 2.51
C ASP A 343 22.74 6.22 1.09
N SER A 344 22.44 7.51 0.95
CA SER A 344 22.25 8.23 -0.32
C SER A 344 23.10 9.48 -0.33
N ILE A 345 24.08 9.53 -1.20
CA ILE A 345 25.07 10.61 -1.26
C ILE A 345 25.16 11.14 -2.66
N THR A 346 25.01 12.46 -2.81
CA THR A 346 25.17 13.17 -4.09
C THR A 346 26.36 14.11 -4.03
N TYR A 347 27.22 14.01 -5.02
CA TYR A 347 28.42 14.85 -5.21
C TYR A 347 28.16 15.87 -6.32
N TRP A 348 28.18 17.16 -5.94
CA TRP A 348 28.04 18.30 -6.85
C TRP A 348 29.42 18.78 -7.29
N MET A 349 29.75 18.58 -8.56
CA MET A 349 31.06 18.95 -9.10
C MET A 349 31.19 20.48 -9.26
N LYS A 350 32.29 21.06 -8.77
CA LYS A 350 32.55 22.48 -8.84
C LYS A 350 33.22 22.91 -10.16
N ASP A 351 34.19 22.10 -10.61
CA ASP A 351 34.99 22.43 -11.78
C ASP A 351 34.31 22.02 -13.09
N THR A 352 34.11 23.02 -13.97
CA THR A 352 33.53 22.82 -15.30
C THR A 352 34.37 21.92 -16.18
N LEU A 353 35.70 21.96 -16.07
CA LEU A 353 36.59 21.11 -16.84
C LEU A 353 36.46 19.64 -16.45
N VAL A 354 36.19 19.38 -15.18
CA VAL A 354 36.00 18.03 -14.66
C VAL A 354 34.62 17.49 -15.06
N TYR A 355 33.55 18.23 -14.80
CA TYR A 355 32.23 17.69 -15.07
C TYR A 355 31.83 17.63 -16.56
N TYR A 356 32.62 18.28 -17.46
CA TYR A 356 32.42 18.13 -18.90
C TYR A 356 33.09 16.86 -19.46
N GLN A 357 33.87 16.14 -18.68
CA GLN A 357 34.43 14.85 -19.12
C GLN A 357 33.31 13.82 -19.32
N ASP A 358 33.38 13.05 -20.39
CA ASP A 358 32.41 12.01 -20.71
C ASP A 358 32.42 10.87 -19.69
N THR A 359 33.58 10.60 -19.07
CA THR A 359 33.71 9.57 -18.03
C THR A 359 34.49 10.15 -16.85
N LEU A 360 33.92 10.04 -15.66
CA LEU A 360 34.62 10.30 -14.41
C LEU A 360 35.02 8.96 -13.80
N SER A 361 36.34 8.79 -13.60
CA SER A 361 36.88 7.58 -12.99
C SER A 361 37.39 7.90 -11.58
N MET A 362 36.99 7.10 -10.61
CA MET A 362 37.33 7.27 -9.20
C MET A 362 37.34 5.96 -8.44
N ALA A 363 38.09 5.88 -7.37
CA ALA A 363 38.03 4.80 -6.40
C ALA A 363 37.13 5.22 -5.24
N LEU A 364 36.12 4.41 -4.93
CA LEU A 364 35.21 4.60 -3.82
C LEU A 364 35.55 3.59 -2.72
N THR A 365 36.04 4.08 -1.59
CA THR A 365 36.32 3.24 -0.41
C THR A 365 35.21 3.44 0.62
N TYR A 366 34.56 2.36 1.01
CA TYR A 366 33.42 2.37 1.92
C TYR A 366 33.41 1.12 2.80
N GLU A 367 32.68 1.16 3.89
CA GLU A 367 32.43 -0.01 4.72
C GLU A 367 31.48 -0.99 4.00
N TYR A 368 31.93 -2.22 3.85
CA TYR A 368 31.20 -3.31 3.22
C TYR A 368 31.03 -4.45 4.21
N THR A 369 29.86 -5.06 4.25
CA THR A 369 29.62 -6.24 5.09
C THR A 369 30.09 -7.49 4.36
N ASP A 370 31.09 -8.17 4.92
CA ASP A 370 31.64 -9.41 4.36
C ASP A 370 30.70 -10.63 4.57
N THR A 371 31.15 -11.80 4.13
CA THR A 371 30.39 -13.06 4.26
C THR A 371 30.25 -13.53 5.72
N LEU A 372 31.03 -12.98 6.65
CA LEU A 372 30.97 -13.25 8.07
C LEU A 372 30.11 -12.21 8.83
N GLY A 373 29.50 -11.27 8.11
CA GLY A 373 28.69 -10.20 8.70
C GLY A 373 29.51 -9.08 9.33
N GLN A 374 30.84 -8.99 9.06
CA GLN A 374 31.70 -7.95 9.59
C GLN A 374 31.85 -6.79 8.61
N LEU A 375 31.85 -5.56 9.14
CA LEU A 375 32.14 -4.38 8.35
C LEU A 375 33.64 -4.29 8.07
N VAL A 376 34.01 -4.35 6.81
CA VAL A 376 35.38 -4.25 6.32
C VAL A 376 35.50 -3.17 5.26
N PRO A 377 36.62 -2.44 5.16
CA PRO A 377 36.81 -1.45 4.11
C PRO A 377 36.91 -2.15 2.75
N ARG A 378 36.12 -1.70 1.79
CA ARG A 378 36.15 -2.15 0.40
C ARG A 378 36.32 -0.97 -0.54
N THR A 379 37.15 -1.17 -1.56
CA THR A 379 37.38 -0.16 -2.60
C THR A 379 36.89 -0.68 -3.94
N ASP A 380 35.93 0.01 -4.52
CA ASP A 380 35.41 -0.24 -5.86
C ASP A 380 35.79 0.88 -6.82
N THR A 381 36.17 0.53 -8.06
CA THR A 381 36.47 1.53 -9.10
C THR A 381 35.18 1.89 -9.84
N LEU A 382 34.83 3.14 -9.80
CA LEU A 382 33.66 3.69 -10.46
C LEU A 382 34.05 4.38 -11.77
N ASN A 383 33.32 4.09 -12.85
CA ASN A 383 33.42 4.78 -14.13
C ASN A 383 32.05 5.38 -14.47
N LEU A 384 31.85 6.64 -14.15
CA LEU A 384 30.55 7.30 -14.22
C LEU A 384 30.38 8.04 -15.55
N VAL A 385 29.45 7.56 -16.36
CA VAL A 385 29.10 8.19 -17.65
C VAL A 385 27.73 8.88 -17.51
N PRO A 386 27.57 10.14 -17.93
CA PRO A 386 26.31 10.85 -17.83
C PRO A 386 25.26 10.25 -18.78
N LYS A 387 23.99 10.29 -18.41
CA LYS A 387 22.88 9.88 -19.29
C LYS A 387 22.88 10.64 -20.62
N LYS A 388 23.28 11.92 -20.59
CA LYS A 388 23.50 12.74 -21.78
C LYS A 388 24.93 13.31 -21.75
N THR A 389 25.75 12.94 -22.73
CA THR A 389 27.08 13.48 -22.90
C THR A 389 27.02 14.95 -23.36
N ARG A 390 28.09 15.71 -23.11
CA ARG A 390 28.18 17.09 -23.54
C ARG A 390 27.95 17.24 -25.05
N SER A 391 28.49 16.35 -25.85
CA SER A 391 28.32 16.34 -27.31
C SER A 391 26.84 16.19 -27.71
N LYS A 392 26.06 15.33 -27.04
CA LYS A 392 24.64 15.20 -27.30
C LYS A 392 23.86 16.46 -26.89
N ILE A 393 24.19 17.06 -25.76
CA ILE A 393 23.56 18.30 -25.30
C ILE A 393 23.79 19.41 -26.32
N LEU A 394 25.04 19.61 -26.75
CA LEU A 394 25.39 20.63 -27.77
C LEU A 394 24.67 20.37 -29.10
N GLN A 395 24.55 19.13 -29.54
CA GLN A 395 23.79 18.76 -30.74
C GLN A 395 22.31 19.09 -30.61
N GLU A 396 21.69 18.77 -29.43
CA GLU A 396 20.30 19.11 -29.17
C GLU A 396 20.05 20.62 -29.14
N GLU A 397 20.98 21.38 -28.55
CA GLU A 397 20.91 22.86 -28.51
C GLU A 397 21.08 23.46 -29.91
N GLU A 398 22.04 22.97 -30.68
CA GLU A 398 22.24 23.41 -32.06
C GLU A 398 21.02 23.10 -32.93
N LYS A 399 20.43 21.93 -32.76
CA LYS A 399 19.16 21.56 -33.44
C LYS A 399 18.05 22.53 -33.09
N LYS A 400 17.82 22.79 -31.80
CA LYS A 400 16.81 23.75 -31.32
C LYS A 400 17.07 25.16 -31.87
N ARG A 401 18.33 25.59 -31.91
CA ARG A 401 18.72 26.90 -32.49
C ARG A 401 18.40 26.96 -33.97
N LYS A 402 18.74 25.93 -34.74
CA LYS A 402 18.41 25.83 -36.17
C LYS A 402 16.89 25.81 -36.43
N GLU A 403 16.13 25.10 -35.58
CA GLU A 403 14.65 25.05 -35.67
C GLU A 403 14.04 26.43 -35.36
N ALA A 404 14.49 27.09 -34.30
CA ALA A 404 14.05 28.45 -33.94
C ALA A 404 14.39 29.48 -35.02
N GLN A 405 15.57 29.36 -35.64
CA GLN A 405 15.97 30.21 -36.75
C GLN A 405 15.09 30.01 -38.00
N LYS A 406 14.80 28.74 -38.35
CA LYS A 406 13.88 28.43 -39.47
C LYS A 406 12.46 28.93 -39.21
N GLU A 407 11.99 28.84 -37.99
CA GLU A 407 10.67 29.35 -37.61
C GLU A 407 10.63 30.88 -37.69
N ARG A 408 11.69 31.54 -37.24
CA ARG A 408 11.87 33.00 -37.39
C ARG A 408 11.88 33.45 -38.84
N GLU A 409 12.62 32.76 -39.71
CA GLU A 409 12.65 33.05 -41.17
C GLU A 409 11.27 32.87 -41.81
N LYS A 410 10.51 31.82 -41.41
CA LYS A 410 9.12 31.62 -41.87
C LYS A 410 8.18 32.75 -41.44
N ARG A 411 8.34 33.25 -40.20
CA ARG A 411 7.56 34.38 -39.67
C ARG A 411 7.91 35.70 -40.36
N MET A 412 9.21 35.97 -40.61
CA MET A 412 9.66 37.12 -41.37
C MET A 412 9.12 37.12 -42.78
N LYS A 413 9.08 35.96 -43.47
CA LYS A 413 8.47 35.84 -44.82
C LYS A 413 6.95 36.09 -44.81
N ARG A 414 6.26 36.02 -43.65
CA ARG A 414 4.85 36.36 -43.50
C ARG A 414 4.61 37.82 -43.13
N GLY A 415 5.65 38.65 -43.02
CA GLY A 415 5.53 40.07 -42.72
C GLY A 415 5.58 40.40 -41.21
N ASP A 416 5.85 39.45 -40.37
CA ASP A 416 5.99 39.69 -38.93
C ASP A 416 7.35 40.33 -38.64
N THR A 417 7.39 41.57 -38.24
CA THR A 417 8.55 42.29 -37.71
C THR A 417 8.78 41.85 -36.25
N ILE A 418 9.55 40.78 -36.03
CA ILE A 418 9.90 40.35 -34.67
C ILE A 418 11.34 40.84 -34.37
N PRO A 419 11.50 41.65 -33.30
CA PRO A 419 12.84 42.06 -32.85
C PRO A 419 13.67 40.81 -32.49
N GLU A 420 14.99 40.94 -32.65
CA GLU A 420 15.91 39.90 -32.17
C GLU A 420 15.71 39.72 -30.67
N ALA A 421 15.25 38.53 -30.28
CA ALA A 421 15.12 38.23 -28.86
C ALA A 421 16.54 38.30 -28.25
N ALA A 422 16.73 39.20 -27.31
CA ALA A 422 17.95 39.23 -26.52
C ALA A 422 18.21 37.85 -25.91
N PRO A 423 19.46 37.39 -25.82
CA PRO A 423 19.78 36.12 -25.19
C PRO A 423 19.09 36.06 -23.81
N LYS A 424 18.31 35.04 -23.59
CA LYS A 424 17.64 34.86 -22.29
C LYS A 424 18.71 34.68 -21.23
N MET A 425 18.87 35.66 -20.35
CA MET A 425 19.70 35.51 -19.17
C MET A 425 19.13 34.32 -18.33
N GLN A 426 20.04 33.42 -17.97
CA GLN A 426 19.71 32.33 -17.05
C GLN A 426 19.88 32.85 -15.62
N PHE A 427 18.94 32.49 -14.77
CA PHE A 427 18.96 32.84 -13.37
C PHE A 427 18.92 31.57 -12.53
N LEU A 428 19.44 31.65 -11.31
CA LEU A 428 19.31 30.62 -10.32
C LEU A 428 17.80 30.42 -10.00
N ASN A 429 17.32 29.21 -10.19
CA ASN A 429 15.93 28.89 -9.89
C ASN A 429 15.71 28.81 -8.38
N ILE A 430 14.75 29.56 -7.90
CA ILE A 430 14.34 29.60 -6.50
C ILE A 430 12.84 29.33 -6.41
N LYS A 431 12.46 28.50 -5.46
CA LYS A 431 11.07 28.22 -5.12
C LYS A 431 10.81 28.65 -3.69
N VAL A 432 9.94 29.66 -3.52
CA VAL A 432 9.49 30.13 -2.21
C VAL A 432 8.09 29.59 -1.95
N SER A 433 7.90 28.97 -0.79
CA SER A 433 6.55 28.58 -0.36
C SER A 433 5.73 29.84 -0.12
N SER A 434 4.65 30.00 -0.86
CA SER A 434 3.76 31.15 -0.78
C SER A 434 2.31 30.70 -0.88
N GLY A 435 1.38 31.44 -0.35
CA GLY A 435 -0.03 31.13 -0.44
C GLY A 435 -0.94 32.09 0.31
N SER A 436 -2.21 32.08 -0.07
CA SER A 436 -3.27 32.87 0.56
C SER A 436 -3.81 32.26 1.86
N SER A 437 -3.27 31.11 2.31
CA SER A 437 -3.74 30.39 3.50
C SER A 437 -2.59 29.57 4.11
N MET A 438 -1.57 30.27 4.60
CA MET A 438 -0.42 29.65 5.30
C MET A 438 -0.80 29.29 6.74
N ASP A 439 -0.26 28.20 7.23
CA ASP A 439 -0.45 27.80 8.63
C ASP A 439 0.46 28.57 9.57
N LEU A 440 -0.05 28.99 10.73
CA LEU A 440 0.71 29.72 11.73
C LEU A 440 1.94 28.96 12.26
N THR A 441 1.94 27.65 12.15
CA THR A 441 3.04 26.77 12.58
C THR A 441 4.05 26.48 11.46
N SER A 442 3.84 27.03 10.25
CA SER A 442 4.71 26.78 9.10
C SER A 442 5.68 27.93 8.88
N ASN A 443 6.95 27.59 8.65
CA ASN A 443 7.94 28.57 8.18
C ASN A 443 7.84 28.74 6.66
N VAL A 444 8.39 29.82 6.15
CA VAL A 444 8.52 30.03 4.70
C VAL A 444 9.71 29.22 4.21
N LEU A 445 9.43 28.21 3.37
CA LEU A 445 10.47 27.37 2.80
C LEU A 445 11.00 27.99 1.50
N ILE A 446 12.31 27.95 1.35
CA ILE A 446 13.02 28.43 0.17
C ILE A 446 13.93 27.33 -0.32
N ASP A 447 13.64 26.81 -1.52
CA ASP A 447 14.37 25.69 -2.13
C ASP A 447 15.07 26.16 -3.41
N PHE A 448 16.29 25.69 -3.61
CA PHE A 448 17.13 25.97 -4.79
C PHE A 448 17.31 24.69 -5.63
N THR A 449 17.67 24.85 -6.88
CA THR A 449 17.93 23.73 -7.82
C THR A 449 19.40 23.30 -7.84
N GLU A 450 20.29 24.08 -7.23
CA GLU A 450 21.71 23.80 -7.08
C GLU A 450 22.21 24.36 -5.74
N PRO A 451 23.34 23.88 -5.22
CA PRO A 451 23.90 24.41 -3.99
C PRO A 451 24.21 25.92 -4.09
N VAL A 452 23.87 26.63 -3.02
CA VAL A 452 24.15 28.06 -2.90
C VAL A 452 25.51 28.26 -2.24
N VAL A 453 26.40 29.02 -2.89
CA VAL A 453 27.76 29.29 -2.41
C VAL A 453 27.92 30.66 -1.78
N GLN A 454 27.04 31.60 -2.09
CA GLN A 454 27.05 32.94 -1.51
C GLN A 454 25.62 33.41 -1.20
N ILE A 455 25.45 33.98 -0.03
CA ILE A 455 24.16 34.49 0.47
C ILE A 455 24.41 35.93 0.94
N ALA A 456 23.58 36.83 0.47
CA ALA A 456 23.52 38.21 0.97
C ALA A 456 22.31 38.35 1.88
N ASP A 457 22.48 38.09 3.18
CA ASP A 457 21.36 38.08 4.16
C ASP A 457 20.63 39.44 4.21
N THR A 458 21.35 40.54 3.96
CA THR A 458 20.77 41.90 3.91
C THR A 458 19.88 42.15 2.69
N ALA A 459 19.88 41.25 1.72
CA ALA A 459 19.06 41.31 0.51
C ALA A 459 17.76 40.47 0.61
N ILE A 460 17.46 39.96 1.80
CA ILE A 460 16.24 39.20 2.10
C ILE A 460 15.42 40.05 3.08
N HIS A 461 14.21 40.40 2.70
CA HIS A 461 13.36 41.29 3.48
C HIS A 461 12.01 40.66 3.76
N LEU A 462 11.54 40.79 4.98
CA LEU A 462 10.19 40.44 5.41
C LEU A 462 9.42 41.74 5.79
N PHE A 463 8.25 41.87 5.22
CA PHE A 463 7.31 42.95 5.55
C PHE A 463 6.00 42.39 6.03
N ARG A 464 5.38 43.04 6.96
CA ARG A 464 4.02 42.81 7.43
C ARG A 464 3.11 43.95 6.96
N LYS A 465 1.94 43.63 6.51
CA LYS A 465 0.92 44.60 6.12
C LYS A 465 0.21 45.16 7.36
N VAL A 466 0.27 46.48 7.53
CA VAL A 466 -0.47 47.22 8.55
C VAL A 466 -1.35 48.20 7.81
N ASP A 467 -2.66 48.02 7.87
CA ASP A 467 -3.63 48.75 7.03
C ASP A 467 -3.29 48.66 5.53
N THR A 468 -2.76 49.73 4.96
CA THR A 468 -2.35 49.78 3.53
C THR A 468 -0.84 49.80 3.34
N LEU A 469 -0.06 49.85 4.43
CA LEU A 469 1.40 49.99 4.37
C LEU A 469 2.13 48.69 4.66
N TRP A 470 3.25 48.52 4.00
CA TRP A 470 4.17 47.41 4.28
C TRP A 470 5.24 47.88 5.26
N VAL A 471 5.27 47.28 6.44
CA VAL A 471 6.21 47.63 7.53
C VAL A 471 7.23 46.51 7.67
N PRO A 472 8.53 46.81 7.75
CA PRO A 472 9.55 45.78 7.97
C PRO A 472 9.28 44.97 9.22
N GLU A 473 9.45 43.63 9.16
CA GLU A 473 9.27 42.72 10.28
C GLU A 473 10.56 41.92 10.51
N PRO A 474 10.98 41.77 11.79
CA PRO A 474 12.13 40.94 12.12
C PRO A 474 11.97 39.50 11.63
N HIS A 475 13.04 38.93 11.14
CA HIS A 475 13.05 37.52 10.68
C HIS A 475 14.44 36.90 10.87
N LEU A 476 14.47 35.57 10.87
CA LEU A 476 15.69 34.77 10.84
C LEU A 476 15.69 33.93 9.57
N PHE A 477 16.75 34.04 8.79
CA PHE A 477 16.99 33.19 7.64
C PHE A 477 18.07 32.17 7.97
N ARG A 478 17.82 30.88 7.72
CA ARG A 478 18.80 29.82 7.97
C ARG A 478 18.63 28.64 7.02
N GLN A 479 19.68 27.88 6.85
CA GLN A 479 19.62 26.58 6.16
C GLN A 479 18.85 25.58 7.01
N ARG A 480 18.00 24.77 6.37
CA ARG A 480 17.30 23.66 7.05
C ARG A 480 18.29 22.56 7.39
N LYS A 481 18.09 21.93 8.54
CA LYS A 481 18.89 20.78 8.96
C LYS A 481 18.80 19.67 7.89
N ASN A 482 19.95 19.13 7.49
CA ASN A 482 20.07 18.03 6.52
C ASN A 482 19.50 18.35 5.10
N ALA A 483 19.45 19.61 4.71
CA ALA A 483 18.99 20.02 3.38
C ALA A 483 19.97 21.04 2.77
N LEU A 484 20.88 20.56 1.91
CA LEU A 484 21.93 21.41 1.30
C LEU A 484 21.33 22.59 0.52
N MET A 485 20.24 22.34 -0.21
CA MET A 485 19.58 23.32 -1.07
C MET A 485 18.32 23.92 -0.46
N GLY A 486 18.01 23.56 0.78
CA GLY A 486 16.79 23.96 1.48
C GLY A 486 17.05 24.98 2.58
N TYR A 487 16.35 26.10 2.53
CA TYR A 487 16.42 27.17 3.54
C TYR A 487 15.03 27.43 4.08
N GLU A 488 14.96 28.06 5.24
CA GLU A 488 13.73 28.54 5.84
C GLU A 488 13.86 29.96 6.39
N LEU A 489 12.80 30.73 6.22
CA LEU A 489 12.66 32.04 6.81
C LEU A 489 11.64 31.94 7.94
N LEU A 490 12.08 32.24 9.15
CA LEU A 490 11.31 32.25 10.37
C LEU A 490 10.89 33.68 10.70
N GLY A 491 9.64 33.87 11.06
CA GLY A 491 9.09 35.13 11.53
C GLY A 491 8.07 34.92 12.64
N GLU A 492 7.69 35.99 13.33
CA GLU A 492 6.56 35.94 14.23
C GLU A 492 5.25 36.09 13.45
N TRP A 493 4.68 34.97 13.06
CA TRP A 493 3.46 34.93 12.25
C TRP A 493 2.23 35.29 13.10
N LYS A 494 1.62 36.44 12.83
CA LYS A 494 0.39 36.89 13.52
C LYS A 494 -0.84 36.36 12.77
N PRO A 495 -1.88 35.93 13.51
CA PRO A 495 -3.11 35.43 12.90
C PRO A 495 -3.76 36.49 11.98
N GLN A 496 -4.31 36.00 10.84
CA GLN A 496 -5.04 36.80 9.84
C GLN A 496 -4.23 37.90 9.15
N MET A 497 -2.89 37.95 9.39
CA MET A 497 -2.03 38.98 8.80
C MET A 497 -1.47 38.55 7.43
N GLU A 498 -1.21 39.56 6.60
CA GLU A 498 -0.51 39.43 5.33
C GLU A 498 0.95 39.83 5.51
N TYR A 499 1.83 39.02 4.91
CA TYR A 499 3.27 39.27 4.85
C TYR A 499 3.73 39.25 3.41
N LYS A 500 4.86 39.89 3.15
CA LYS A 500 5.55 39.90 1.88
C LYS A 500 7.03 39.63 2.10
N VAL A 501 7.53 38.58 1.45
CA VAL A 501 8.97 38.31 1.34
C VAL A 501 9.47 38.92 0.07
N VAL A 502 10.50 39.73 0.15
CA VAL A 502 11.20 40.33 -0.99
C VAL A 502 12.63 39.80 -0.97
N ILE A 503 13.04 39.23 -2.08
CA ILE A 503 14.42 38.78 -2.30
C ILE A 503 14.99 39.64 -3.43
N ASP A 504 16.02 40.40 -3.15
CA ASP A 504 16.64 41.31 -4.14
C ASP A 504 17.38 40.52 -5.22
N SER A 505 17.67 41.21 -6.32
CA SER A 505 18.48 40.62 -7.38
C SER A 505 19.87 40.27 -6.83
N ALA A 506 20.37 39.09 -7.23
CA ALA A 506 21.67 38.56 -6.80
C ALA A 506 21.79 38.33 -5.26
N ALA A 507 20.69 38.23 -4.53
CA ALA A 507 20.73 37.85 -3.12
C ALA A 507 21.37 36.47 -2.87
N PHE A 508 21.29 35.58 -3.85
CA PHE A 508 21.92 34.25 -3.82
C PHE A 508 22.72 34.01 -5.10
N THR A 509 23.87 33.40 -4.91
CA THR A 509 24.72 32.91 -6.01
C THR A 509 24.82 31.39 -5.90
N GLY A 510 24.44 30.69 -6.95
CA GLY A 510 24.55 29.24 -7.05
C GLY A 510 25.97 28.78 -7.38
N LEU A 511 26.22 27.49 -7.23
CA LEU A 511 27.50 26.84 -7.44
C LEU A 511 28.07 27.12 -8.83
N TYR A 512 27.22 27.27 -9.86
CA TYR A 512 27.61 27.50 -11.24
C TYR A 512 27.57 28.98 -11.65
N GLY A 513 27.57 29.89 -10.67
CA GLY A 513 27.65 31.34 -10.90
C GLY A 513 26.32 31.98 -11.34
N LEU A 514 25.22 31.24 -11.32
CA LEU A 514 23.91 31.82 -11.57
C LEU A 514 23.45 32.61 -10.35
N HIS A 515 22.88 33.80 -10.59
CA HIS A 515 22.33 34.66 -9.55
C HIS A 515 20.80 34.61 -9.55
N THR A 516 20.18 34.83 -8.39
CA THR A 516 18.74 35.00 -8.29
C THR A 516 18.27 36.29 -8.98
N LYS A 517 17.09 36.19 -9.58
CA LYS A 517 16.35 37.37 -10.02
C LYS A 517 15.58 37.94 -8.81
N GLN A 518 15.35 39.26 -8.79
CA GLN A 518 14.45 39.86 -7.83
C GLN A 518 13.09 39.17 -7.86
N MET A 519 12.57 38.82 -6.67
CA MET A 519 11.26 38.22 -6.54
C MET A 519 10.52 38.72 -5.30
N GLU A 520 9.21 38.71 -5.39
CA GLU A 520 8.30 38.99 -4.29
C GLU A 520 7.33 37.83 -4.10
N ALA A 521 7.07 37.44 -2.85
CA ALA A 521 6.09 36.44 -2.49
C ALA A 521 5.18 36.96 -1.40
N THR A 522 3.88 37.01 -1.67
CA THR A 522 2.88 37.40 -0.69
C THR A 522 2.33 36.19 0.04
N LEU A 523 2.19 36.29 1.36
CA LEU A 523 1.79 35.24 2.27
C LEU A 523 0.64 35.77 3.11
N LYS A 524 -0.41 34.98 3.31
CA LYS A 524 -1.47 35.27 4.24
C LYS A 524 -1.59 34.12 5.21
N PHE A 525 -1.56 34.42 6.50
CA PHE A 525 -1.66 33.42 7.56
C PHE A 525 -3.10 33.28 8.04
N LYS A 526 -3.45 32.05 8.41
CA LYS A 526 -4.76 31.70 8.96
C LYS A 526 -5.02 32.39 10.30
N GLY A 527 -6.30 32.58 10.61
CA GLY A 527 -6.75 32.98 11.93
C GLY A 527 -6.70 31.84 12.93
N LEU A 528 -6.71 32.13 14.22
CA LEU A 528 -6.79 31.14 15.30
C LEU A 528 -8.11 30.37 15.25
N ASP A 529 -9.16 31.03 14.80
CA ASP A 529 -10.50 30.47 14.58
C ASP A 529 -10.58 29.37 13.51
N GLN A 530 -9.55 29.24 12.68
CA GLN A 530 -9.44 28.20 11.63
C GLN A 530 -8.77 26.90 12.10
N TYR A 531 -8.48 26.81 13.39
CA TYR A 531 -7.86 25.63 13.97
C TYR A 531 -8.72 25.01 15.06
N SER A 532 -8.38 23.80 15.43
CA SER A 532 -8.91 23.08 16.59
C SER A 532 -7.79 22.63 17.51
N THR A 533 -8.15 22.29 18.74
CA THR A 533 -7.24 21.70 19.73
C THR A 533 -7.74 20.32 20.13
N LEU A 534 -6.83 19.37 20.33
CA LEU A 534 -7.11 18.08 20.92
C LEU A 534 -6.33 17.94 22.22
N PHE A 535 -7.04 17.86 23.33
CA PHE A 535 -6.52 17.49 24.65
C PHE A 535 -6.64 15.97 24.81
N LEU A 536 -5.49 15.29 24.77
CA LEU A 536 -5.45 13.84 24.87
C LEU A 536 -4.87 13.42 26.21
N THR A 537 -5.65 12.61 26.96
CA THR A 537 -5.21 11.96 28.18
C THR A 537 -4.98 10.48 27.92
N VAL A 538 -3.79 9.97 28.25
CA VAL A 538 -3.41 8.57 28.19
C VAL A 538 -3.16 8.09 29.62
N PRO A 539 -4.15 7.49 30.28
CA PRO A 539 -3.99 7.04 31.68
C PRO A 539 -2.90 5.98 31.78
N GLN A 540 -2.13 6.03 32.86
CA GLN A 540 -1.03 5.09 33.13
C GLN A 540 0.00 4.99 31.98
N ALA A 541 0.26 6.11 31.31
CA ALA A 541 1.22 6.14 30.20
C ALA A 541 2.62 5.71 30.64
N GLN A 542 3.24 4.85 29.86
CA GLN A 542 4.65 4.48 30.03
C GLN A 542 5.57 5.62 29.56
N PRO A 543 6.78 5.74 30.10
CA PRO A 543 7.69 6.85 29.74
C PRO A 543 8.05 6.98 28.27
N GLY A 544 8.01 5.86 27.53
CA GLY A 544 8.32 5.82 26.10
C GLY A 544 7.15 6.12 25.16
N TYR A 545 5.94 6.37 25.66
CA TYR A 545 4.78 6.50 24.79
C TYR A 545 4.83 7.76 23.92
N VAL A 546 4.72 7.54 22.61
CA VAL A 546 4.67 8.57 21.57
C VAL A 546 3.35 8.43 20.80
N VAL A 547 2.54 9.46 20.82
CA VAL A 547 1.27 9.51 20.08
C VAL A 547 1.48 10.19 18.73
N GLN A 548 0.94 9.57 17.70
CA GLN A 548 0.88 10.08 16.35
C GLN A 548 -0.57 10.32 15.93
N LEU A 549 -0.86 11.52 15.44
CA LEU A 549 -2.09 11.79 14.71
C LEU A 549 -1.88 11.49 13.24
N LEU A 550 -2.78 10.72 12.65
CA LEU A 550 -2.72 10.27 11.27
C LEU A 550 -3.83 10.94 10.45
N GLU A 551 -3.47 11.48 9.29
CA GLU A 551 -4.41 11.80 8.21
C GLU A 551 -4.38 10.64 7.20
N GLY A 552 -5.42 9.80 7.24
CA GLY A 552 -5.37 8.47 6.61
C GLY A 552 -4.30 7.61 7.30
N ASP A 553 -3.24 7.25 6.57
CA ASP A 553 -2.09 6.47 7.06
C ASP A 553 -0.81 7.30 7.27
N LYS A 554 -0.85 8.60 6.98
CA LYS A 554 0.31 9.48 7.10
C LYS A 554 0.34 10.19 8.44
N VAL A 555 1.52 10.24 9.06
CA VAL A 555 1.73 10.98 10.29
C VAL A 555 1.64 12.49 10.02
N ALA A 556 0.59 13.12 10.52
CA ALA A 556 0.40 14.58 10.43
C ALA A 556 1.08 15.32 11.59
N ARG A 557 1.02 14.76 12.79
CA ARG A 557 1.62 15.29 14.00
C ARG A 557 2.09 14.16 14.90
N GLN A 558 3.14 14.42 15.68
CA GLN A 558 3.66 13.47 16.66
C GLN A 558 3.99 14.18 17.95
N LYS A 559 3.71 13.54 19.10
CA LYS A 559 4.03 14.08 20.41
C LYS A 559 4.28 12.98 21.43
N ARG A 560 5.32 13.14 22.24
CA ARG A 560 5.59 12.27 23.40
C ARG A 560 4.57 12.55 24.50
N VAL A 561 4.09 11.51 25.14
CA VAL A 561 3.20 11.62 26.30
C VAL A 561 4.01 12.08 27.52
N VAL A 562 3.59 13.15 28.15
CA VAL A 562 4.23 13.69 29.36
C VAL A 562 3.16 13.86 30.44
N LYS A 563 3.36 13.26 31.62
CA LYS A 563 2.38 13.31 32.72
C LYS A 563 0.98 12.87 32.27
N ASN A 564 0.89 11.79 31.51
CA ASN A 564 -0.34 11.25 30.94
C ASN A 564 -1.05 12.16 29.91
N GLN A 565 -0.40 13.19 29.38
CA GLN A 565 -1.01 14.11 28.42
C GLN A 565 -0.19 14.22 27.14
N ALA A 566 -0.88 14.37 26.01
CA ALA A 566 -0.32 14.68 24.71
C ALA A 566 -1.28 15.58 23.93
N ASP A 567 -1.22 16.89 24.20
CA ASP A 567 -2.12 17.86 23.60
C ASP A 567 -1.62 18.32 22.23
N PHE A 568 -2.52 18.42 21.28
CA PHE A 568 -2.23 18.86 19.92
C PHE A 568 -2.97 20.17 19.62
N TYR A 569 -2.19 21.21 19.41
CA TYR A 569 -2.68 22.55 19.09
C TYR A 569 -2.59 22.83 17.59
N PHE A 570 -3.37 23.76 17.09
CA PHE A 570 -3.39 24.19 15.68
C PHE A 570 -3.66 23.05 14.71
N LEU A 571 -4.59 22.16 15.04
CA LEU A 571 -5.05 21.13 14.14
C LEU A 571 -5.97 21.72 13.08
N LYS A 572 -5.77 21.31 11.84
CA LYS A 572 -6.68 21.66 10.75
C LYS A 572 -8.00 20.90 10.89
N PRO A 573 -9.11 21.42 10.38
CA PRO A 573 -10.33 20.64 10.25
C PRO A 573 -10.10 19.42 9.40
N GLY A 574 -10.51 18.26 9.90
CA GLY A 574 -10.26 16.99 9.20
C GLY A 574 -10.64 15.77 10.05
N THR A 575 -10.34 14.60 9.53
CA THR A 575 -10.51 13.34 10.26
C THR A 575 -9.13 12.81 10.61
N TYR A 576 -8.89 12.67 11.91
CA TYR A 576 -7.64 12.14 12.44
C TYR A 576 -7.86 10.78 13.07
N HIS A 577 -6.94 9.86 12.80
CA HIS A 577 -6.79 8.63 13.56
C HIS A 577 -5.60 8.76 14.50
N MET A 578 -5.56 7.95 15.56
CA MET A 578 -4.45 7.98 16.50
C MET A 578 -3.74 6.64 16.53
N ARG A 579 -2.43 6.70 16.45
CA ARG A 579 -1.50 5.60 16.68
C ARG A 579 -0.55 5.99 17.80
N LEU A 580 -0.21 5.03 18.66
CA LEU A 580 0.78 5.18 19.72
C LEU A 580 1.82 4.08 19.57
N PHE A 581 3.06 4.39 19.78
CA PHE A 581 4.11 3.38 19.92
C PHE A 581 4.94 3.64 21.19
N ASN A 582 5.56 2.57 21.68
CA ASN A 582 6.39 2.60 22.89
C ASN A 582 7.87 2.76 22.50
N ASP A 583 8.31 4.00 22.32
CA ASP A 583 9.68 4.39 22.00
C ASP A 583 10.61 4.06 23.19
N ARG A 584 11.24 2.88 23.14
CA ARG A 584 12.05 2.34 24.24
C ARG A 584 13.41 3.02 24.38
N ASN A 585 13.99 3.45 23.25
CA ASN A 585 15.33 4.06 23.22
C ASN A 585 15.29 5.60 23.21
N GLY A 586 14.11 6.21 23.03
CA GLY A 586 13.93 7.66 23.09
C GLY A 586 14.27 8.41 21.81
N ASN A 587 14.43 7.71 20.66
CA ASN A 587 14.82 8.32 19.40
C ASN A 587 13.66 9.01 18.67
N GLY A 588 12.40 8.77 19.07
CA GLY A 588 11.20 9.34 18.46
C GLY A 588 10.75 8.65 17.17
N ILE A 589 11.34 7.53 16.82
CA ILE A 589 11.03 6.71 15.64
C ILE A 589 10.69 5.31 16.14
N TRP A 590 9.77 4.62 15.46
CA TRP A 590 9.46 3.24 15.76
C TRP A 590 10.60 2.32 15.30
N ASP A 591 11.04 1.43 16.19
CA ASP A 591 12.12 0.49 15.94
C ASP A 591 11.62 -0.95 15.79
N THR A 592 12.14 -1.63 14.79
CA THR A 592 11.84 -3.04 14.49
C THR A 592 12.50 -3.99 15.49
N GLY A 593 12.12 -5.27 15.41
CA GLY A 593 12.72 -6.34 16.20
C GLY A 593 14.00 -6.92 15.58
N LEU A 594 14.65 -7.79 16.35
CA LEU A 594 15.80 -8.58 15.92
C LEU A 594 15.68 -10.00 16.48
N TYR A 595 15.55 -11.00 15.61
CA TYR A 595 15.35 -12.39 16.02
C TYR A 595 16.57 -12.98 16.74
N GLU A 596 17.77 -12.63 16.29
CA GLU A 596 19.04 -13.14 16.86
C GLU A 596 19.14 -12.87 18.37
N THR A 597 18.75 -11.68 18.80
CA THR A 597 18.74 -11.27 20.23
C THR A 597 17.40 -11.47 20.91
N LYS A 598 16.40 -12.03 20.21
CA LYS A 598 15.01 -12.17 20.70
C LYS A 598 14.39 -10.83 21.09
N THR A 599 14.82 -9.77 20.44
CA THR A 599 14.26 -8.44 20.68
C THR A 599 12.97 -8.30 19.89
N GLN A 600 11.85 -8.11 20.58
CA GLN A 600 10.55 -7.80 19.96
C GLN A 600 10.56 -6.37 19.38
N PRO A 601 9.83 -6.10 18.30
CA PRO A 601 9.63 -4.74 17.81
C PRO A 601 8.97 -3.87 18.88
N GLU A 602 9.05 -2.56 18.74
CA GLU A 602 8.33 -1.65 19.60
C GLU A 602 6.82 -1.81 19.46
N GLU A 603 6.13 -1.83 20.59
CA GLU A 603 4.70 -2.06 20.63
C GLU A 603 3.93 -0.89 20.01
N VAL A 604 2.97 -1.21 19.16
CA VAL A 604 2.09 -0.24 18.51
C VAL A 604 0.66 -0.45 18.96
N TYR A 605 -0.06 0.63 19.18
CA TYR A 605 -1.48 0.64 19.55
C TYR A 605 -2.25 1.61 18.67
N TYR A 606 -3.51 1.30 18.38
CA TYR A 606 -4.41 2.20 17.68
C TYR A 606 -5.62 2.56 18.55
N PHE A 607 -6.02 3.82 18.45
CA PHE A 607 -7.33 4.22 18.95
C PHE A 607 -8.42 3.68 18.03
N PRO A 608 -9.43 2.95 18.55
CA PRO A 608 -10.39 2.23 17.71
C PRO A 608 -11.41 3.12 16.99
N GLY A 609 -11.26 4.43 17.07
CA GLY A 609 -12.12 5.41 16.44
C GLY A 609 -11.36 6.46 15.65
N SER A 610 -12.08 7.50 15.24
CA SER A 610 -11.52 8.68 14.60
C SER A 610 -12.02 9.96 15.26
N ILE A 611 -11.21 11.02 15.22
CA ILE A 611 -11.56 12.34 15.73
C ILE A 611 -11.81 13.24 14.51
N LYS A 612 -13.06 13.71 14.38
CA LYS A 612 -13.45 14.65 13.32
C LYS A 612 -13.39 16.06 13.87
N THR A 613 -12.33 16.78 13.53
CA THR A 613 -12.12 18.14 14.00
C THR A 613 -12.84 19.18 13.13
N ARG A 614 -13.31 20.26 13.75
CA ARG A 614 -13.95 21.42 13.11
C ARG A 614 -13.23 22.69 13.58
N GLU A 615 -13.29 23.71 12.78
CA GLU A 615 -12.72 25.03 13.12
C GLU A 615 -13.26 25.54 14.45
N ASN A 616 -12.39 26.16 15.22
CA ASN A 616 -12.69 26.81 16.50
C ASN A 616 -13.32 25.90 17.56
N TRP A 617 -12.95 24.60 17.56
CA TRP A 617 -13.44 23.64 18.53
C TRP A 617 -12.28 23.00 19.31
N ASP A 618 -12.50 22.81 20.61
CA ASP A 618 -11.62 22.03 21.48
C ASP A 618 -12.22 20.64 21.72
N TYR A 619 -11.39 19.63 21.59
CA TYR A 619 -11.74 18.22 21.78
C TYR A 619 -10.98 17.67 22.97
N THR A 620 -11.66 16.88 23.80
CA THR A 620 -11.04 16.12 24.88
C THR A 620 -11.26 14.65 24.64
N GLN A 621 -10.19 13.87 24.67
CA GLN A 621 -10.20 12.42 24.48
C GLN A 621 -9.38 11.76 25.58
N GLU A 622 -9.93 10.71 26.16
CA GLU A 622 -9.20 9.75 26.99
C GLU A 622 -9.01 8.46 26.20
N TRP A 623 -7.81 7.91 26.28
CA TRP A 623 -7.48 6.67 25.57
C TRP A 623 -6.56 5.79 26.41
N SER A 624 -7.03 4.58 26.73
CA SER A 624 -6.23 3.51 27.34
C SER A 624 -5.79 2.53 26.25
N PRO A 625 -4.52 2.50 25.83
CA PRO A 625 -4.05 1.74 24.69
C PRO A 625 -4.24 0.22 24.83
N THR A 626 -4.26 -0.30 26.06
CA THR A 626 -4.39 -1.73 26.36
C THR A 626 -5.83 -2.17 26.69
N ALA A 627 -6.82 -1.31 26.49
CA ALA A 627 -8.22 -1.62 26.80
C ALA A 627 -8.85 -2.66 25.87
N LEU A 628 -8.35 -2.74 24.63
CA LEU A 628 -8.77 -3.72 23.63
C LEU A 628 -7.57 -4.59 23.20
N PRO A 629 -7.81 -5.83 22.78
CA PRO A 629 -6.80 -6.65 22.11
C PRO A 629 -6.24 -5.96 20.87
N ILE A 630 -4.96 -6.18 20.58
CA ILE A 630 -4.24 -5.47 19.49
C ILE A 630 -4.92 -5.70 18.13
N ASP A 631 -5.40 -6.90 17.85
CA ASP A 631 -6.07 -7.29 16.61
C ASP A 631 -7.42 -6.59 16.38
N GLN A 632 -7.98 -5.95 17.42
CA GLN A 632 -9.26 -5.23 17.40
C GLN A 632 -9.12 -3.71 17.46
N GLN A 633 -7.89 -3.18 17.50
CA GLN A 633 -7.67 -1.74 17.73
C GLN A 633 -7.72 -0.92 16.45
N LYS A 634 -7.11 -1.40 15.36
CA LYS A 634 -7.00 -0.59 14.13
C LYS A 634 -8.35 -0.41 13.45
N PRO A 635 -8.80 0.85 13.19
CA PRO A 635 -10.06 1.13 12.51
C PRO A 635 -10.10 0.58 11.08
N ASP A 636 -11.24 0.03 10.65
CA ASP A 636 -11.39 -0.60 9.34
C ASP A 636 -11.29 0.38 8.16
N ASP A 637 -11.59 1.66 8.39
CA ASP A 637 -11.52 2.71 7.37
C ASP A 637 -10.09 3.05 6.95
N ILE A 638 -9.10 2.82 7.83
CA ILE A 638 -7.68 2.99 7.53
C ILE A 638 -6.93 1.68 7.28
N LYS A 639 -7.59 0.52 7.35
CA LYS A 639 -6.99 -0.75 6.93
C LYS A 639 -6.82 -0.78 5.41
N LYS A 640 -5.61 -1.00 4.93
CA LYS A 640 -5.29 -1.15 3.50
C LYS A 640 -5.70 -2.53 3.00
N GLN A 641 -5.41 -3.57 3.78
CA GLN A 641 -5.83 -4.92 3.51
C GLN A 641 -7.34 -5.03 3.77
N LYS A 642 -8.11 -5.26 2.72
CA LYS A 642 -9.57 -5.44 2.83
C LYS A 642 -9.88 -6.92 3.03
N SER A 643 -10.80 -7.21 3.95
CA SER A 643 -11.33 -8.54 4.13
C SER A 643 -11.91 -9.08 2.82
N ASN A 644 -11.69 -10.37 2.54
CA ASN A 644 -12.33 -11.06 1.42
C ASN A 644 -13.82 -11.33 1.68
N THR A 645 -14.28 -11.18 2.93
CA THR A 645 -15.71 -11.22 3.31
C THR A 645 -16.46 -9.96 2.86
N LYS A 646 -16.35 -9.59 1.57
CA LYS A 646 -17.47 -8.89 0.96
C LYS A 646 -18.66 -9.83 1.11
N GLU A 647 -19.68 -9.42 1.87
CA GLU A 647 -21.01 -9.99 1.70
C GLU A 647 -21.25 -10.13 0.21
N ARG A 648 -21.21 -11.36 -0.30
CA ARG A 648 -21.52 -11.59 -1.71
C ARG A 648 -22.95 -11.15 -1.88
N LYS A 649 -23.14 -9.99 -2.48
CA LYS A 649 -24.47 -9.55 -2.87
C LYS A 649 -25.01 -10.64 -3.78
N SER A 650 -26.14 -11.22 -3.41
CA SER A 650 -26.82 -12.21 -4.21
C SER A 650 -26.94 -11.68 -5.64
N LYS A 651 -26.33 -12.37 -6.60
CA LYS A 651 -26.44 -12.03 -8.03
C LYS A 651 -27.90 -12.07 -8.47
N ASN A 652 -28.69 -12.94 -7.85
CA ASN A 652 -30.13 -13.03 -8.08
C ASN A 652 -30.84 -11.79 -7.56
N ALA A 653 -30.53 -11.30 -6.37
CA ALA A 653 -31.10 -10.07 -5.83
C ALA A 653 -30.70 -8.84 -6.65
N GLU A 654 -29.46 -8.75 -7.16
CA GLU A 654 -29.05 -7.68 -8.05
C GLU A 654 -29.77 -7.71 -9.40
N ARG A 655 -30.01 -8.92 -9.94
CA ARG A 655 -30.77 -9.12 -11.16
C ARG A 655 -32.23 -8.70 -11.00
N GLU A 656 -32.87 -9.07 -9.90
CA GLU A 656 -34.23 -8.64 -9.58
C GLU A 656 -34.32 -7.11 -9.40
N ALA A 657 -33.35 -6.52 -8.70
CA ALA A 657 -33.30 -5.07 -8.54
C ALA A 657 -33.12 -4.35 -9.89
N LYS A 658 -32.33 -4.90 -10.80
CA LYS A 658 -32.19 -4.37 -12.18
C LYS A 658 -33.49 -4.51 -12.98
N LYS A 659 -34.20 -5.65 -12.88
CA LYS A 659 -35.49 -5.86 -13.54
C LYS A 659 -36.55 -4.88 -13.03
N LYS A 660 -36.64 -4.68 -11.72
CA LYS A 660 -37.56 -3.69 -11.10
C LYS A 660 -37.26 -2.25 -11.55
N LYS A 661 -35.96 -1.91 -11.69
CA LYS A 661 -35.55 -0.60 -12.20
C LYS A 661 -35.87 -0.39 -13.71
N GLN A 662 -35.85 -1.45 -14.50
CA GLN A 662 -36.21 -1.39 -15.93
C GLN A 662 -37.75 -1.29 -16.12
N GLN A 663 -38.51 -2.04 -15.30
CA GLN A 663 -39.98 -1.97 -15.31
C GLN A 663 -40.52 -0.61 -14.85
N ASN A 664 -39.83 0.06 -13.93
CA ASN A 664 -40.23 1.41 -13.50
C ASN A 664 -39.78 2.55 -14.47
N LYS A 665 -39.04 2.21 -15.53
CA LYS A 665 -38.61 3.15 -16.57
C LYS A 665 -39.39 3.01 -17.90
N SER A 666 -40.16 1.96 -18.07
CA SER A 666 -41.09 1.73 -19.16
C SER A 666 -42.52 2.17 -18.75
#